data_847e93aa067f06559bdd363ef3fbece0
#
_entry.id   847e93aa067f06559bdd363ef3fbece0
#
_cell.length_a   1.000
_cell.length_b   1.000
_cell.length_c   1.000
_cell.angle_alpha   90.00
_cell.angle_beta   90.00
_cell.angle_gamma   90.00
#
_symmetry.space_group_name_H-M   'P 1'
#
loop_
_entity.id
_entity.type
_entity.pdbx_description
1 polymer ?
#
loop_
_entity_poly.entity_id
_entity_poly.type
_entity_poly.pdbx_seq_one_letter_code
_entity_poly.pdbx_strand_id
1 'polypeptide(L)'
;MHKKQLALFGLLVLLIVAACSTEKNTLLSRTYHSTTAHYNGYFNANDLLREAIGTYRANLKEDFYQPLTIRPLPTEEEVKGMYSPIDTAIAKSTKVIQRHAMPGMDKPSKKKEEHNKWIDENWTTIGIANYYRRDYALALKNFEYVKKFFSDDPSAYVAELWMAKTYIQEGQLTEANFSLTALDKAVEQSEGSAKSKKSKSKSKSKKKSSKDEKGPAEFPKKLRFELEVTKAQFAEKKGDPEGMIKALEASLEFAKKSADKARIHFILGQLYEAKGDRAQATEHYEKALKYNGGYEMSFNARLKRALNGGGDKVKQDLMKMLRDEKNAEFKDQIYYTLGLMAQQEGNDVLATERFTNSAFYSTSNARQKGMAYERLGDMAFNRKDYVKAQKYYDSCAVIIPDTYPNAEGVKNKARKLKDLVVAIETAHYEDSVQRISLMSEDDRYAFAEKLVKQIKEDEERRKRLEADRARQLQEMASKGATGSGNKWYWNNTKARQEGFEEFKRQWGARENEDDWRRSEKIAFASFNDPNADSNAVSAEPEETIDSLTPESLLAKLPLTDSLLQKSRERMMSAYFDAGRIYQDQLNEKTLAEQQYVTIIGKPFESNYKLLSSYQIYKMYDQGDGKALAQKEYILTNYPTSDFAGYLRDPDYFIRKKEREKVAEQEYLTDLDRFERGLYYPALLKANQVISTQKENQFRPKYYLLKAKAQAKLNEDKTTLLPTLDSLILEYPGTDEARKGAEMKKIITEGYSTNLAVDFNKKSIYKYEENVPYQVIIFPDKAITSNVGKTRVAEFNKEFFGRSKLATSSKVFGEKNDQSVIIVKDFKTENEAAEYVSSFKKTKKHLLDLNKAKIVYISLENLKTLFETQKLAEYELFFDEYY
;
A
#
# COMPACT_ATOMS: atom_id res chain seq x y z
N MET A 1 36.33 -43.81 70.31
CA MET A 1 35.80 -43.61 68.91
C MET A 1 35.68 -42.14 68.43
N HIS A 2 35.25 -41.20 69.29
CA HIS A 2 35.04 -39.80 68.95
C HIS A 2 36.28 -39.03 68.44
N LYS A 3 37.48 -39.21 69.10
CA LYS A 3 38.69 -38.48 68.66
C LYS A 3 39.14 -38.82 67.15
N LYS A 4 39.00 -40.08 66.78
CA LYS A 4 39.32 -40.49 65.37
C LYS A 4 38.30 -39.97 64.34
N GLN A 5 37.02 -39.88 64.72
CA GLN A 5 35.97 -39.28 63.94
C GLN A 5 36.13 -37.77 63.78
N LEU A 6 36.54 -37.09 64.87
CA LEU A 6 36.81 -35.65 64.83
C LEU A 6 38.02 -35.28 63.97
N ALA A 7 39.10 -36.13 64.07
CA ALA A 7 40.27 -35.99 63.24
C ALA A 7 39.97 -36.27 61.79
N LEU A 8 39.12 -37.27 61.50
CA LEU A 8 38.66 -37.57 60.07
C LEU A 8 37.80 -36.44 59.57
N PHE A 9 36.91 -35.85 60.45
CA PHE A 9 36.09 -34.70 60.10
C PHE A 9 36.94 -33.44 59.86
N GLY A 10 37.94 -33.21 60.70
CA GLY A 10 38.91 -32.11 60.51
C GLY A 10 39.73 -32.23 59.25
N LEU A 11 40.17 -33.52 58.92
CA LEU A 11 40.87 -33.77 57.65
C LEU A 11 39.97 -33.56 56.44
N LEU A 12 38.69 -33.94 56.55
CA LEU A 12 37.68 -33.73 55.48
C LEU A 12 37.44 -32.27 55.26
N VAL A 13 37.32 -31.45 56.32
CA VAL A 13 37.16 -29.98 56.22
C VAL A 13 38.42 -29.36 55.69
N LEU A 14 39.65 -29.79 56.04
CA LEU A 14 40.89 -29.30 55.45
C LEU A 14 41.02 -29.64 53.94
N LEU A 15 40.56 -30.84 53.54
CA LEU A 15 40.50 -31.24 52.13
C LEU A 15 39.50 -30.39 51.32
N ILE A 16 38.34 -30.04 51.92
CA ILE A 16 37.32 -29.20 51.30
C ILE A 16 37.87 -27.75 51.12
N VAL A 17 38.52 -27.19 52.15
CA VAL A 17 39.13 -25.86 52.09
C VAL A 17 40.29 -25.82 51.06
N ALA A 18 41.10 -26.86 50.99
CA ALA A 18 42.20 -27.01 50.00
C ALA A 18 41.65 -27.14 48.58
N ALA A 19 40.48 -27.73 48.40
CA ALA A 19 39.85 -27.90 47.08
C ALA A 19 39.22 -26.58 46.59
N CYS A 20 38.89 -25.60 47.45
CA CYS A 20 38.27 -24.34 47.08
C CYS A 20 39.24 -23.29 46.49
N SER A 21 40.55 -23.53 46.47
CA SER A 21 41.53 -22.58 45.88
C SER A 21 41.66 -22.71 44.38
N THR A 22 41.38 -21.65 43.64
CA THR A 22 41.58 -21.56 42.17
C THR A 22 43.05 -21.38 41.81
N GLU A 23 43.94 -21.01 42.74
CA GLU A 23 45.36 -20.83 42.51
C GLU A 23 46.15 -22.17 42.62
N LYS A 24 45.60 -23.14 43.33
CA LYS A 24 46.25 -24.42 43.56
C LYS A 24 45.86 -25.46 42.52
N ASN A 25 46.78 -25.76 41.61
CA ASN A 25 46.56 -26.73 40.55
C ASN A 25 46.71 -28.22 41.06
N THR A 26 45.85 -28.58 42.03
CA THR A 26 45.77 -29.95 42.53
C THR A 26 44.64 -30.76 41.90
N LEU A 27 44.74 -32.09 41.89
CA LEU A 27 43.68 -32.97 41.34
C LEU A 27 42.34 -32.69 42.00
N LEU A 28 42.28 -32.50 43.33
CA LEU A 28 41.08 -32.20 44.10
C LEU A 28 40.50 -30.85 43.71
N SER A 29 41.33 -29.80 43.63
CA SER A 29 40.89 -28.49 43.19
C SER A 29 40.33 -28.50 41.79
N ARG A 30 41.03 -29.08 40.82
CA ARG A 30 40.50 -29.20 39.45
C ARG A 30 39.18 -29.97 39.40
N THR A 31 39.06 -31.08 40.15
CA THR A 31 37.82 -31.87 40.15
C THR A 31 36.67 -31.06 40.74
N TYR A 32 36.88 -30.39 41.86
CA TYR A 32 35.89 -29.52 42.50
C TYR A 32 35.43 -28.42 41.57
N HIS A 33 36.37 -27.61 41.05
CA HIS A 33 36.05 -26.49 40.22
C HIS A 33 35.43 -26.92 38.90
N SER A 34 35.92 -28.00 38.21
CA SER A 34 35.34 -28.54 37.02
C SER A 34 33.92 -29.09 37.25
N THR A 35 33.68 -29.80 38.33
CA THR A 35 32.35 -30.35 38.61
C THR A 35 31.34 -29.26 38.90
N THR A 36 31.75 -28.27 39.74
CA THR A 36 30.89 -27.14 40.05
C THR A 36 30.61 -26.24 38.85
N ALA A 37 31.62 -25.95 38.03
CA ALA A 37 31.48 -25.22 36.78
C ALA A 37 30.52 -25.88 35.79
N HIS A 38 30.59 -27.22 35.70
CA HIS A 38 29.73 -28.01 34.82
C HIS A 38 28.29 -28.03 35.31
N TYR A 39 28.02 -28.58 36.47
CA TYR A 39 26.66 -28.88 36.93
C TYR A 39 25.91 -27.69 37.48
N ASN A 40 26.59 -26.81 38.25
CA ASN A 40 25.93 -25.66 38.89
C ASN A 40 25.94 -24.39 38.01
N GLY A 41 26.85 -24.31 37.04
CA GLY A 41 27.01 -23.15 36.18
C GLY A 41 26.59 -23.42 34.75
N TYR A 42 27.46 -24.03 34.00
CA TYR A 42 27.29 -24.27 32.55
C TYR A 42 25.97 -24.97 32.22
N PHE A 43 25.65 -26.08 32.90
CA PHE A 43 24.44 -26.85 32.65
C PHE A 43 23.19 -25.99 32.83
N ASN A 44 23.10 -25.28 33.99
CA ASN A 44 21.93 -24.42 34.26
C ASN A 44 21.84 -23.21 33.34
N ALA A 45 22.97 -22.60 32.95
CA ALA A 45 22.98 -21.48 32.00
C ALA A 45 22.55 -21.91 30.61
N ASN A 46 23.09 -23.05 30.15
CA ASN A 46 22.76 -23.60 28.82
C ASN A 46 21.32 -24.13 28.75
N ASP A 47 20.80 -24.66 29.88
CA ASP A 47 19.42 -25.14 29.95
C ASP A 47 18.41 -23.97 29.84
N LEU A 48 18.64 -22.89 30.63
CA LEU A 48 17.86 -21.64 30.52
C LEU A 48 17.85 -21.06 29.10
N LEU A 49 19.02 -21.01 28.46
CA LEU A 49 19.13 -20.50 27.11
C LEU A 49 18.42 -21.43 26.11
N ARG A 50 18.53 -22.74 26.27
CA ARG A 50 17.83 -23.72 25.44
C ARG A 50 16.33 -23.63 25.58
N GLU A 51 15.85 -23.48 26.83
CA GLU A 51 14.43 -23.32 27.14
C GLU A 51 13.88 -22.02 26.50
N ALA A 52 14.57 -20.90 26.65
CA ALA A 52 14.18 -19.62 26.04
C ALA A 52 14.07 -19.73 24.52
N ILE A 53 15.08 -20.31 23.87
CA ILE A 53 15.08 -20.53 22.41
C ILE A 53 13.99 -21.53 22.00
N GLY A 54 13.78 -22.57 22.82
CA GLY A 54 12.74 -23.57 22.60
C GLY A 54 11.34 -22.98 22.66
N THR A 55 11.08 -22.15 23.65
CA THR A 55 9.80 -21.42 23.81
C THR A 55 9.55 -20.46 22.66
N TYR A 56 10.57 -19.68 22.26
CA TYR A 56 10.48 -18.85 21.07
C TYR A 56 10.09 -19.65 19.82
N ARG A 57 10.78 -20.76 19.56
CA ARG A 57 10.50 -21.62 18.39
C ARG A 57 9.13 -22.30 18.43
N ALA A 58 8.65 -22.64 19.63
CA ALA A 58 7.33 -23.26 19.80
C ALA A 58 6.18 -22.26 19.55
N ASN A 59 6.42 -20.98 19.83
CA ASN A 59 5.44 -19.92 19.63
C ASN A 59 5.56 -19.22 18.26
N LEU A 60 6.60 -19.56 17.48
CA LEU A 60 6.83 -18.95 16.17
C LEU A 60 5.71 -19.30 15.20
N LYS A 61 5.03 -18.26 14.71
CA LYS A 61 4.06 -18.38 13.61
C LYS A 61 4.79 -18.14 12.30
N GLU A 62 4.94 -19.19 11.50
CA GLU A 62 5.61 -19.09 10.21
C GLU A 62 4.64 -18.71 9.10
N ASP A 63 5.08 -17.84 8.20
CA ASP A 63 4.31 -17.47 7.01
C ASP A 63 4.63 -18.43 5.86
N PHE A 64 3.81 -19.46 5.69
CA PHE A 64 3.96 -20.44 4.61
C PHE A 64 3.62 -19.90 3.22
N TYR A 65 3.13 -18.67 3.09
CA TYR A 65 2.97 -17.99 1.81
C TYR A 65 4.29 -17.45 1.25
N GLN A 66 5.34 -17.37 2.11
CA GLN A 66 6.69 -16.93 1.75
C GLN A 66 7.67 -18.11 1.81
N PRO A 67 8.83 -18.00 1.17
CA PRO A 67 9.93 -18.93 1.43
C PRO A 67 10.30 -18.91 2.92
N LEU A 68 10.37 -20.09 3.53
CA LEU A 68 10.74 -20.18 4.93
C LEU A 68 12.22 -19.86 5.13
N THR A 69 12.52 -19.05 6.13
CA THR A 69 13.88 -18.78 6.57
C THR A 69 14.53 -20.05 7.12
N ILE A 70 15.78 -20.32 6.77
CA ILE A 70 16.48 -21.55 7.19
C ILE A 70 16.52 -21.69 8.72
N ARG A 71 16.87 -20.60 9.40
CA ARG A 71 16.88 -20.50 10.87
C ARG A 71 16.26 -19.17 11.30
N PRO A 72 15.00 -19.13 11.66
CA PRO A 72 14.36 -17.89 12.10
C PRO A 72 14.96 -17.43 13.43
N LEU A 73 15.17 -16.12 13.56
CA LEU A 73 15.62 -15.43 14.74
C LEU A 73 14.53 -14.50 15.26
N PRO A 74 14.45 -14.27 16.57
CA PRO A 74 13.50 -13.32 17.13
C PRO A 74 13.75 -11.92 16.60
N THR A 75 12.68 -11.19 16.34
CA THR A 75 12.71 -9.75 16.02
C THR A 75 13.15 -8.94 17.24
N GLU A 76 13.38 -7.63 17.08
CA GLU A 76 13.75 -6.76 18.20
C GLU A 76 12.67 -6.68 19.28
N GLU A 77 11.40 -6.82 18.90
CA GLU A 77 10.29 -6.85 19.86
C GLU A 77 10.18 -8.22 20.56
N GLU A 78 10.27 -9.30 19.80
CA GLU A 78 10.16 -10.66 20.36
C GLU A 78 11.28 -10.99 21.33
N VAL A 79 12.50 -10.49 21.06
CA VAL A 79 13.65 -10.75 21.94
C VAL A 79 13.51 -10.14 23.34
N LYS A 80 12.70 -9.08 23.50
CA LYS A 80 12.43 -8.47 24.82
C LYS A 80 11.83 -9.49 25.80
N GLY A 81 10.97 -10.39 25.29
CA GLY A 81 10.42 -11.50 26.08
C GLY A 81 11.44 -12.55 26.48
N MET A 82 12.62 -12.58 25.85
CA MET A 82 13.70 -13.52 26.13
C MET A 82 14.80 -12.94 27.05
N TYR A 83 14.79 -11.64 27.37
CA TYR A 83 15.85 -10.98 28.13
C TYR A 83 16.08 -11.63 29.51
N SER A 84 15.04 -11.88 30.26
CA SER A 84 15.19 -12.42 31.63
C SER A 84 15.94 -13.76 31.69
N PRO A 85 15.57 -14.79 30.94
CA PRO A 85 16.32 -16.04 30.90
C PRO A 85 17.73 -15.91 30.26
N ILE A 86 17.89 -15.05 29.25
CA ILE A 86 19.17 -14.77 28.58
C ILE A 86 20.14 -14.10 29.61
N ASP A 87 19.71 -13.05 30.25
CA ASP A 87 20.52 -12.32 31.23
C ASP A 87 20.88 -13.19 32.43
N THR A 88 19.96 -14.05 32.87
CA THR A 88 20.23 -15.04 33.93
C THR A 88 21.29 -16.05 33.44
N ALA A 89 21.24 -16.54 32.22
CA ALA A 89 22.23 -17.43 31.67
C ALA A 89 23.63 -16.79 31.59
N ILE A 90 23.69 -15.52 31.12
CA ILE A 90 24.92 -14.71 31.11
C ILE A 90 25.48 -14.56 32.50
N ALA A 91 24.65 -14.16 33.48
CA ALA A 91 25.08 -13.97 34.86
C ALA A 91 25.62 -15.27 35.49
N LYS A 92 24.95 -16.41 35.25
CA LYS A 92 25.42 -17.71 35.74
C LYS A 92 26.76 -18.11 35.12
N SER A 93 26.92 -18.01 33.78
CA SER A 93 28.17 -18.31 33.11
C SER A 93 29.30 -17.36 33.55
N THR A 94 29.04 -16.07 33.70
CA THR A 94 30.00 -15.08 34.23
C THR A 94 30.44 -15.43 35.62
N LYS A 95 29.51 -15.82 36.49
CA LYS A 95 29.84 -16.24 37.88
C LYS A 95 30.73 -17.50 37.91
N VAL A 96 30.53 -18.42 36.98
CA VAL A 96 31.40 -19.60 36.81
C VAL A 96 32.83 -19.16 36.43
N ILE A 97 32.96 -18.33 35.44
CA ILE A 97 34.28 -17.82 34.97
C ILE A 97 34.99 -17.12 36.14
N GLN A 98 34.31 -16.22 36.83
CA GLN A 98 34.91 -15.46 37.94
C GLN A 98 35.34 -16.33 39.13
N ARG A 99 34.61 -17.41 39.45
CA ARG A 99 34.81 -18.19 40.67
C ARG A 99 35.55 -19.51 40.45
N HIS A 100 35.56 -20.01 39.22
CA HIS A 100 36.04 -21.34 38.92
C HIS A 100 37.08 -21.41 37.81
N ALA A 101 37.48 -20.30 37.20
CA ALA A 101 38.60 -20.24 36.30
C ALA A 101 39.89 -20.56 37.04
N MET A 102 40.73 -21.41 36.48
CA MET A 102 42.01 -21.90 37.06
C MET A 102 43.14 -21.68 36.04
N PRO A 103 43.50 -20.41 35.74
CA PRO A 103 44.57 -20.13 34.79
C PRO A 103 45.91 -20.60 35.29
N GLY A 104 46.67 -21.33 34.48
CA GLY A 104 48.02 -21.78 34.81
C GLY A 104 48.97 -20.58 34.88
N MET A 105 49.59 -20.40 36.04
CA MET A 105 50.49 -19.25 36.30
C MET A 105 51.96 -19.63 36.14
N ASP A 106 52.28 -20.89 35.88
CA ASP A 106 53.63 -21.41 36.07
C ASP A 106 54.67 -21.11 35.00
N LYS A 107 54.32 -20.44 33.84
CA LYS A 107 55.28 -20.07 32.81
C LYS A 107 54.89 -18.85 32.00
N PRO A 108 55.59 -17.71 32.14
CA PRO A 108 55.28 -16.48 31.42
C PRO A 108 55.32 -16.55 29.90
N SER A 109 55.98 -17.60 29.35
CA SER A 109 56.23 -17.75 27.89
C SER A 109 55.32 -18.73 27.13
N LYS A 110 54.41 -19.42 27.84
CA LYS A 110 53.47 -20.33 27.21
C LYS A 110 52.03 -19.73 27.28
N LYS A 111 51.21 -20.05 26.27
CA LYS A 111 49.76 -19.80 26.28
C LYS A 111 49.21 -20.08 27.66
N LYS A 112 48.39 -19.15 28.21
CA LYS A 112 47.70 -19.39 29.52
C LYS A 112 46.87 -20.67 29.37
N GLU A 113 47.32 -21.71 30.06
CA GLU A 113 46.63 -23.01 30.09
C GLU A 113 45.52 -22.93 31.11
N GLU A 114 44.26 -23.05 30.71
CA GLU A 114 43.14 -23.12 31.62
C GLU A 114 42.95 -24.59 32.09
N HIS A 115 42.97 -24.80 33.41
CA HIS A 115 42.85 -26.15 33.96
C HIS A 115 41.42 -26.61 34.22
N ASN A 116 40.45 -25.69 34.23
CA ASN A 116 39.03 -26.02 34.29
C ASN A 116 38.45 -26.21 32.87
N LYS A 117 38.01 -27.38 32.56
CA LYS A 117 37.52 -27.80 31.24
C LYS A 117 36.23 -27.14 30.79
N TRP A 118 35.57 -26.32 31.61
CA TRP A 118 34.25 -25.76 31.32
C TRP A 118 34.26 -24.23 31.19
N ILE A 119 35.42 -23.61 31.18
CA ILE A 119 35.50 -22.12 31.09
C ILE A 119 35.27 -21.65 29.67
N ASP A 120 35.78 -22.34 28.66
CA ASP A 120 35.57 -22.05 27.24
C ASP A 120 34.12 -22.24 26.82
N GLU A 121 33.43 -23.29 27.33
CA GLU A 121 32.00 -23.50 27.09
C GLU A 121 31.15 -22.42 27.73
N ASN A 122 31.53 -21.89 28.94
CA ASN A 122 30.81 -20.77 29.55
C ASN A 122 30.99 -19.48 28.74
N TRP A 123 32.19 -19.18 28.24
CA TRP A 123 32.42 -18.05 27.32
C TRP A 123 31.60 -18.20 26.04
N THR A 124 31.58 -19.40 25.47
CA THR A 124 30.76 -19.71 24.30
C THR A 124 29.26 -19.53 24.58
N THR A 125 28.79 -19.95 25.76
CA THR A 125 27.39 -19.78 26.18
C THR A 125 27.01 -18.28 26.31
N ILE A 126 27.90 -17.44 26.87
CA ILE A 126 27.70 -15.99 26.91
C ILE A 126 27.63 -15.41 25.49
N GLY A 127 28.51 -15.85 24.59
CA GLY A 127 28.49 -15.41 23.21
C GLY A 127 27.18 -15.79 22.51
N ILE A 128 26.68 -17.02 22.67
CA ILE A 128 25.41 -17.49 22.12
C ILE A 128 24.23 -16.70 22.72
N ALA A 129 24.26 -16.43 24.01
CA ALA A 129 23.25 -15.64 24.71
C ALA A 129 23.16 -14.22 24.13
N ASN A 130 24.31 -13.56 23.93
CA ASN A 130 24.38 -12.24 23.31
C ASN A 130 23.94 -12.24 21.83
N TYR A 131 24.25 -13.33 21.08
CA TYR A 131 23.73 -13.48 19.71
C TYR A 131 22.19 -13.51 19.65
N TYR A 132 21.53 -14.27 20.54
CA TYR A 132 20.07 -14.30 20.61
C TYR A 132 19.49 -13.01 21.18
N ARG A 133 20.26 -12.28 22.04
CA ARG A 133 19.90 -10.95 22.53
C ARG A 133 20.02 -9.88 21.42
N ARG A 134 20.62 -10.23 20.28
CA ARG A 134 20.96 -9.36 19.17
C ARG A 134 22.09 -8.35 19.47
N ASP A 135 22.86 -8.60 20.53
CA ASP A 135 24.09 -7.86 20.82
C ASP A 135 25.27 -8.54 20.14
N TYR A 136 25.36 -8.34 18.84
CA TYR A 136 26.31 -9.05 17.99
C TYR A 136 27.77 -8.67 18.28
N ALA A 137 28.01 -7.41 18.69
CA ALA A 137 29.36 -6.96 19.04
C ALA A 137 29.91 -7.68 20.30
N LEU A 138 29.07 -7.83 21.35
CA LEU A 138 29.43 -8.60 22.52
C LEU A 138 29.53 -10.11 22.19
N ALA A 139 28.66 -10.64 21.33
CA ALA A 139 28.75 -12.01 20.89
C ALA A 139 30.11 -12.32 20.24
N LEU A 140 30.50 -11.51 19.23
CA LEU A 140 31.79 -11.62 18.56
C LEU A 140 32.97 -11.56 19.53
N LYS A 141 32.97 -10.58 20.44
CA LYS A 141 34.03 -10.42 21.46
C LYS A 141 34.23 -11.68 22.31
N ASN A 142 33.12 -12.33 22.70
CA ASN A 142 33.21 -13.58 23.50
C ASN A 142 33.71 -14.76 22.65
N PHE A 143 33.28 -14.89 21.38
CA PHE A 143 33.75 -15.95 20.49
C PHE A 143 35.22 -15.76 20.10
N GLU A 144 35.65 -14.53 19.82
CA GLU A 144 37.06 -14.19 19.58
C GLU A 144 37.96 -14.55 20.77
N TYR A 145 37.47 -14.29 21.98
CA TYR A 145 38.16 -14.69 23.20
C TYR A 145 38.39 -16.21 23.24
N VAL A 146 37.34 -17.01 22.99
CA VAL A 146 37.46 -18.47 22.94
C VAL A 146 38.44 -18.92 21.86
N LYS A 147 38.31 -18.39 20.65
CA LYS A 147 39.20 -18.69 19.50
C LYS A 147 40.65 -18.38 19.80
N LYS A 148 40.91 -17.24 20.49
CA LYS A 148 42.28 -16.79 20.81
C LYS A 148 42.95 -17.62 21.92
N PHE A 149 42.20 -17.90 23.00
CA PHE A 149 42.78 -18.49 24.22
C PHE A 149 42.60 -20.00 24.31
N PHE A 150 41.64 -20.59 23.59
CA PHE A 150 41.30 -22.00 23.58
C PHE A 150 41.43 -22.64 22.18
N SER A 151 42.41 -22.15 21.38
CA SER A 151 42.59 -22.57 19.98
C SER A 151 42.81 -24.06 19.80
N ASP A 152 43.32 -24.77 20.82
CA ASP A 152 43.63 -26.16 20.78
C ASP A 152 42.47 -27.07 21.26
N ASP A 153 41.34 -26.46 21.67
CA ASP A 153 40.16 -27.12 22.17
C ASP A 153 39.02 -27.14 21.12
N PRO A 154 38.12 -28.13 21.16
CA PRO A 154 37.00 -28.22 20.21
C PRO A 154 36.05 -27.02 20.25
N SER A 155 36.02 -26.30 21.37
CA SER A 155 35.23 -25.05 21.54
C SER A 155 35.64 -23.94 20.59
N ALA A 156 36.91 -23.91 20.12
CA ALA A 156 37.37 -22.96 19.11
C ALA A 156 36.56 -23.08 17.80
N TYR A 157 36.25 -24.30 17.39
CA TYR A 157 35.40 -24.53 16.19
C TYR A 157 33.97 -24.13 16.40
N VAL A 158 33.45 -24.31 17.65
CA VAL A 158 32.11 -23.83 18.02
C VAL A 158 32.05 -22.29 17.93
N ALA A 159 33.08 -21.62 18.53
CA ALA A 159 33.19 -20.18 18.49
C ALA A 159 33.29 -19.67 17.05
N GLU A 160 34.15 -20.25 16.20
CA GLU A 160 34.27 -19.88 14.78
C GLU A 160 32.95 -20.01 14.01
N LEU A 161 32.19 -21.09 14.27
CA LEU A 161 30.89 -21.29 13.65
C LEU A 161 29.87 -20.20 14.08
N TRP A 162 29.90 -19.84 15.36
CA TRP A 162 29.01 -18.77 15.85
C TRP A 162 29.46 -17.38 15.41
N MET A 163 30.79 -17.15 15.21
CA MET A 163 31.28 -15.95 14.56
C MET A 163 30.74 -15.84 13.12
N ALA A 164 30.84 -16.93 12.34
CA ALA A 164 30.26 -16.98 11.00
C ALA A 164 28.74 -16.64 11.01
N LYS A 165 27.96 -17.23 11.93
CA LYS A 165 26.53 -16.93 12.08
C LYS A 165 26.29 -15.46 12.44
N THR A 166 27.13 -14.88 13.30
CA THR A 166 27.01 -13.49 13.73
C THR A 166 27.31 -12.54 12.57
N TYR A 167 28.40 -12.78 11.82
CA TYR A 167 28.75 -12.00 10.62
C TYR A 167 27.65 -12.06 9.54
N ILE A 168 27.00 -13.21 9.35
CA ILE A 168 25.86 -13.34 8.43
C ILE A 168 24.70 -12.44 8.86
N GLN A 169 24.39 -12.35 10.17
CA GLN A 169 23.32 -11.49 10.67
C GLN A 169 23.63 -10.00 10.50
N GLU A 170 24.89 -9.60 10.71
CA GLU A 170 25.35 -8.23 10.48
C GLU A 170 25.53 -7.88 8.99
N GLY A 171 25.45 -8.87 8.09
CA GLY A 171 25.66 -8.64 6.65
C GLY A 171 27.15 -8.55 6.27
N GLN A 172 28.07 -8.90 7.18
CA GLN A 172 29.52 -8.94 6.95
C GLN A 172 29.90 -10.23 6.23
N LEU A 173 29.52 -10.32 4.93
CA LEU A 173 29.61 -11.55 4.16
C LEU A 173 31.07 -11.98 3.88
N THR A 174 32.01 -11.06 3.83
CA THR A 174 33.44 -11.36 3.63
C THR A 174 34.01 -12.12 4.83
N GLU A 175 33.76 -11.63 6.04
CA GLU A 175 34.19 -12.18 7.32
C GLU A 175 33.51 -13.55 7.56
N ALA A 176 32.20 -13.63 7.24
CA ALA A 176 31.47 -14.89 7.30
C ALA A 176 32.09 -15.95 6.39
N ASN A 177 32.40 -15.58 5.15
CA ASN A 177 33.02 -16.51 4.19
C ASN A 177 34.41 -16.95 4.63
N PHE A 178 35.18 -16.03 5.21
CA PHE A 178 36.49 -16.38 5.77
C PHE A 178 36.37 -17.44 6.88
N SER A 179 35.47 -17.22 7.82
CA SER A 179 35.20 -18.16 8.92
C SER A 179 34.68 -19.51 8.43
N LEU A 180 33.76 -19.53 7.45
CA LEU A 180 33.25 -20.79 6.87
C LEU A 180 34.35 -21.55 6.13
N THR A 181 35.22 -20.85 5.37
CA THR A 181 36.35 -21.47 4.68
C THR A 181 37.37 -22.08 5.65
N ALA A 182 37.62 -21.39 6.77
CA ALA A 182 38.51 -21.90 7.83
C ALA A 182 37.94 -23.20 8.45
N LEU A 183 36.63 -23.26 8.67
CA LEU A 183 35.94 -24.45 9.18
C LEU A 183 35.99 -25.62 8.17
N ASP A 184 35.83 -25.36 6.88
CA ASP A 184 35.92 -26.39 5.84
C ASP A 184 37.32 -26.99 5.77
N LYS A 185 38.35 -26.17 5.84
CA LYS A 185 39.76 -26.67 5.94
C LYS A 185 39.98 -27.54 7.17
N ALA A 186 39.42 -27.16 8.32
CA ALA A 186 39.52 -27.96 9.54
C ALA A 186 38.83 -29.33 9.40
N VAL A 187 37.70 -29.34 8.70
CA VAL A 187 36.96 -30.57 8.36
C VAL A 187 37.82 -31.50 7.48
N GLU A 188 38.40 -30.96 6.39
CA GLU A 188 39.26 -31.75 5.47
C GLU A 188 40.49 -32.33 6.18
N GLN A 189 41.15 -31.54 7.03
CA GLN A 189 42.29 -31.98 7.83
C GLN A 189 41.92 -33.10 8.79
N SER A 190 40.76 -32.99 9.46
CA SER A 190 40.28 -34.05 10.37
C SER A 190 39.96 -35.34 9.63
N GLU A 191 39.39 -35.29 8.44
CA GLU A 191 39.11 -36.47 7.61
C GLU A 191 40.39 -37.13 7.04
N GLY A 192 41.32 -36.29 6.58
CA GLY A 192 42.65 -36.78 6.13
C GLY A 192 43.41 -37.51 7.24
N SER A 193 43.39 -36.98 8.44
CA SER A 193 44.02 -37.58 9.63
C SER A 193 43.34 -38.92 10.03
N ALA A 194 42.01 -39.00 9.93
CA ALA A 194 41.25 -40.20 10.22
C ALA A 194 41.55 -41.36 9.21
N LYS A 195 41.68 -41.03 7.92
CA LYS A 195 42.07 -41.99 6.88
C LYS A 195 43.49 -42.51 7.09
N SER A 196 44.45 -41.67 7.47
CA SER A 196 45.83 -42.04 7.77
C SER A 196 45.94 -42.92 9.02
N LYS A 197 45.13 -42.67 10.06
CA LYS A 197 45.08 -43.51 11.27
C LYS A 197 44.48 -44.88 10.97
N LYS A 198 43.47 -45.00 10.10
CA LYS A 198 42.90 -46.30 9.68
C LYS A 198 43.91 -47.14 8.83
N SER A 199 44.73 -46.51 8.03
CA SER A 199 45.77 -47.21 7.24
C SER A 199 46.94 -47.70 8.12
N LYS A 200 47.30 -46.94 9.18
CA LYS A 200 48.36 -47.30 10.14
C LYS A 200 47.96 -48.37 11.17
N SER A 201 46.65 -48.58 11.41
CA SER A 201 46.19 -49.61 12.35
C SER A 201 46.34 -51.03 11.81
N LYS A 202 46.65 -51.23 10.52
CA LYS A 202 46.96 -52.53 9.91
C LYS A 202 48.43 -52.95 10.02
N SER A 203 49.34 -52.08 10.48
CA SER A 203 50.73 -52.39 10.73
C SER A 203 51.06 -52.22 12.23
N LYS A 204 51.07 -53.31 12.99
CA LYS A 204 51.58 -53.36 14.35
C LYS A 204 53.07 -53.10 14.36
N SER A 205 53.55 -51.93 14.74
CA SER A 205 54.86 -51.79 15.35
C SER A 205 54.77 -50.73 16.46
N LYS A 206 55.05 -51.18 17.68
CA LYS A 206 55.20 -50.36 18.87
C LYS A 206 56.44 -49.47 18.71
N LYS A 207 56.25 -48.15 18.48
CA LYS A 207 57.21 -47.15 18.89
C LYS A 207 56.56 -46.18 19.82
N LYS A 208 57.01 -46.18 21.07
CA LYS A 208 56.77 -45.14 22.03
C LYS A 208 57.37 -43.86 21.46
N SER A 209 56.57 -42.96 21.00
CA SER A 209 56.96 -41.60 20.73
C SER A 209 56.53 -40.70 21.89
N SER A 210 57.41 -39.81 22.28
CA SER A 210 57.33 -38.81 23.35
C SER A 210 55.98 -38.09 23.38
N LYS A 211 55.39 -38.06 24.60
CA LYS A 211 54.33 -37.12 24.95
C LYS A 211 54.94 -35.72 24.83
N ASP A 212 54.39 -34.85 23.99
CA ASP A 212 54.29 -33.38 24.24
C ASP A 212 53.99 -32.54 23.04
N GLU A 213 53.32 -33.00 21.99
CA GLU A 213 52.65 -32.14 21.03
C GLU A 213 51.22 -32.64 20.77
N LYS A 214 50.23 -32.08 21.51
CA LYS A 214 48.85 -32.17 21.10
C LYS A 214 48.69 -31.44 19.79
N GLY A 215 48.54 -32.17 18.72
CA GLY A 215 48.09 -31.56 17.45
C GLY A 215 46.73 -30.87 17.60
N PRO A 216 46.31 -30.02 16.64
CA PRO A 216 45.05 -29.33 16.71
C PRO A 216 43.89 -30.32 16.96
N ALA A 217 42.88 -29.89 17.73
CA ALA A 217 41.71 -30.72 18.04
C ALA A 217 41.03 -31.23 16.77
N GLU A 218 40.56 -32.48 16.78
CA GLU A 218 39.73 -32.98 15.66
C GLU A 218 38.41 -32.18 15.59
N PHE A 219 37.98 -31.81 14.36
CA PHE A 219 36.70 -31.14 14.14
C PHE A 219 35.54 -31.98 14.68
N PRO A 220 34.68 -31.43 15.58
CA PRO A 220 33.61 -32.18 16.20
C PRO A 220 32.54 -32.62 15.20
N LYS A 221 32.33 -33.88 15.02
CA LYS A 221 31.33 -34.46 14.07
C LYS A 221 29.92 -33.89 14.29
N LYS A 222 29.57 -33.53 15.54
CA LYS A 222 28.29 -32.95 15.91
C LYS A 222 28.07 -31.55 15.29
N LEU A 223 29.13 -30.83 14.92
CA LEU A 223 29.07 -29.51 14.30
C LEU A 223 28.83 -29.55 12.78
N ARG A 224 29.01 -30.71 12.13
CA ARG A 224 28.86 -30.84 10.66
C ARG A 224 27.48 -30.34 10.20
N PHE A 225 26.43 -30.78 10.87
CA PHE A 225 25.07 -30.37 10.55
C PHE A 225 24.91 -28.83 10.61
N GLU A 226 25.34 -28.21 11.70
CA GLU A 226 25.21 -26.77 11.86
C GLU A 226 26.13 -25.98 10.92
N LEU A 227 27.28 -26.55 10.53
CA LEU A 227 28.17 -25.94 9.55
C LEU A 227 27.48 -25.87 8.19
N GLU A 228 26.93 -26.97 7.67
CA GLU A 228 26.24 -26.99 6.38
C GLU A 228 24.97 -26.10 6.41
N VAL A 229 24.19 -26.10 7.51
CA VAL A 229 23.07 -25.17 7.68
C VAL A 229 23.53 -23.71 7.70
N THR A 230 24.69 -23.41 8.29
CA THR A 230 25.22 -22.03 8.30
C THR A 230 25.71 -21.59 6.91
N LYS A 231 26.28 -22.51 6.12
CA LYS A 231 26.59 -22.26 4.71
C LYS A 231 25.32 -21.97 3.89
N ALA A 232 24.23 -22.67 4.16
CA ALA A 232 22.95 -22.40 3.54
C ALA A 232 22.41 -21.01 3.94
N GLN A 233 22.54 -20.62 5.22
CA GLN A 233 22.17 -19.25 5.67
C GLN A 233 23.04 -18.16 5.01
N PHE A 234 24.34 -18.45 4.82
CA PHE A 234 25.24 -17.56 4.07
C PHE A 234 24.77 -17.39 2.64
N ALA A 235 24.43 -18.49 1.95
CA ALA A 235 23.89 -18.46 0.59
C ALA A 235 22.53 -17.73 0.54
N GLU A 236 21.65 -17.95 1.53
CA GLU A 236 20.39 -17.23 1.69
C GLU A 236 20.61 -15.71 1.74
N LYS A 237 21.54 -15.27 2.60
CA LYS A 237 21.85 -13.83 2.76
C LYS A 237 22.51 -13.22 1.53
N LYS A 238 23.25 -14.03 0.76
CA LYS A 238 23.87 -13.64 -0.51
C LYS A 238 22.87 -13.62 -1.68
N GLY A 239 21.69 -14.21 -1.53
CA GLY A 239 20.73 -14.40 -2.61
C GLY A 239 21.17 -15.46 -3.64
N ASP A 240 21.85 -16.52 -3.18
CA ASP A 240 22.36 -17.64 -3.99
C ASP A 240 21.53 -18.92 -3.76
N PRO A 241 20.46 -19.15 -4.53
CA PRO A 241 19.61 -20.32 -4.34
C PRO A 241 20.29 -21.64 -4.65
N GLU A 242 21.26 -21.69 -5.57
CA GLU A 242 22.01 -22.91 -5.87
C GLU A 242 22.96 -23.28 -4.73
N GLY A 243 23.62 -22.27 -4.14
CA GLY A 243 24.41 -22.45 -2.92
C GLY A 243 23.56 -22.92 -1.75
N MET A 244 22.33 -22.42 -1.61
CA MET A 244 21.37 -22.87 -0.60
C MET A 244 21.01 -24.34 -0.79
N ILE A 245 20.63 -24.75 -2.00
CA ILE A 245 20.27 -26.14 -2.32
C ILE A 245 21.42 -27.05 -1.97
N LYS A 246 22.62 -26.78 -2.47
CA LYS A 246 23.82 -27.58 -2.24
C LYS A 246 24.13 -27.79 -0.76
N ALA A 247 24.10 -26.71 0.01
CA ALA A 247 24.42 -26.76 1.42
C ALA A 247 23.31 -27.44 2.24
N LEU A 248 22.03 -27.24 1.92
CA LEU A 248 20.92 -27.91 2.58
C LEU A 248 20.91 -29.41 2.31
N GLU A 249 21.19 -29.85 1.09
CA GLU A 249 21.32 -31.27 0.74
C GLU A 249 22.47 -31.90 1.50
N ALA A 250 23.64 -31.26 1.53
CA ALA A 250 24.78 -31.74 2.31
C ALA A 250 24.44 -31.84 3.82
N SER A 251 23.64 -30.90 4.35
CA SER A 251 23.23 -30.94 5.75
C SER A 251 22.40 -32.18 6.13
N LEU A 252 21.61 -32.70 5.19
CA LEU A 252 20.76 -33.89 5.42
C LEU A 252 21.53 -35.14 5.81
N GLU A 253 22.78 -35.31 5.38
CA GLU A 253 23.64 -36.42 5.76
C GLU A 253 23.92 -36.44 7.27
N PHE A 254 23.95 -35.26 7.88
CA PHE A 254 24.28 -35.05 9.30
C PHE A 254 23.06 -34.82 10.19
N ALA A 255 21.89 -34.58 9.60
CA ALA A 255 20.64 -34.27 10.30
C ALA A 255 20.15 -35.51 11.08
N LYS A 256 20.01 -35.37 12.40
CA LYS A 256 19.55 -36.44 13.31
C LYS A 256 18.08 -36.30 13.67
N LYS A 257 17.62 -35.04 13.88
CA LYS A 257 16.26 -34.77 14.32
C LYS A 257 15.28 -34.75 13.16
N SER A 258 14.16 -35.43 13.34
CA SER A 258 13.09 -35.51 12.34
C SER A 258 12.55 -34.12 11.97
N ALA A 259 12.38 -33.22 12.94
CA ALA A 259 11.94 -31.86 12.71
C ALA A 259 12.92 -31.05 11.83
N ASP A 260 14.25 -31.21 12.04
CA ASP A 260 15.24 -30.53 11.19
C ASP A 260 15.17 -31.06 9.74
N LYS A 261 15.04 -32.40 9.58
CA LYS A 261 14.89 -33.03 8.25
C LYS A 261 13.63 -32.54 7.54
N ALA A 262 12.49 -32.50 8.25
CA ALA A 262 11.24 -32.04 7.70
C ALA A 262 11.35 -30.58 7.20
N ARG A 263 11.94 -29.69 8.03
CA ARG A 263 12.14 -28.28 7.67
C ARG A 263 13.06 -28.13 6.45
N ILE A 264 14.19 -28.79 6.43
CA ILE A 264 15.15 -28.73 5.32
C ILE A 264 14.49 -29.24 4.03
N HIS A 265 13.78 -30.34 4.07
CA HIS A 265 13.06 -30.83 2.91
C HIS A 265 11.95 -29.88 2.46
N PHE A 266 11.24 -29.23 3.39
CA PHE A 266 10.24 -28.23 3.02
C PHE A 266 10.88 -27.05 2.28
N ILE A 267 11.99 -26.49 2.80
CA ILE A 267 12.71 -25.38 2.17
C ILE A 267 13.30 -25.79 0.82
N LEU A 268 13.88 -26.99 0.71
CA LEU A 268 14.36 -27.53 -0.58
C LEU A 268 13.20 -27.66 -1.57
N GLY A 269 12.02 -28.10 -1.11
CA GLY A 269 10.81 -28.12 -1.94
C GLY A 269 10.46 -26.73 -2.48
N GLN A 270 10.52 -25.69 -1.65
CA GLN A 270 10.28 -24.28 -2.08
C GLN A 270 11.34 -23.78 -3.07
N LEU A 271 12.61 -24.12 -2.86
CA LEU A 271 13.71 -23.74 -3.75
C LEU A 271 13.60 -24.41 -5.13
N TYR A 272 13.30 -25.70 -5.17
CA TYR A 272 13.07 -26.42 -6.43
C TYR A 272 11.78 -25.96 -7.13
N GLU A 273 10.72 -25.63 -6.37
CA GLU A 273 9.51 -25.03 -6.92
C GLU A 273 9.82 -23.68 -7.59
N ALA A 274 10.61 -22.80 -6.95
CA ALA A 274 11.03 -21.53 -7.51
C ALA A 274 11.92 -21.68 -8.76
N LYS A 275 12.73 -22.76 -8.81
CA LYS A 275 13.54 -23.12 -9.98
C LYS A 275 12.70 -23.72 -11.13
N GLY A 276 11.45 -24.08 -10.89
CA GLY A 276 10.56 -24.74 -11.86
C GLY A 276 10.73 -26.28 -11.94
N ASP A 277 11.59 -26.87 -11.12
CA ASP A 277 11.77 -28.33 -11.03
C ASP A 277 10.70 -28.96 -10.13
N ARG A 278 9.51 -29.14 -10.73
CA ARG A 278 8.35 -29.69 -10.03
C ARG A 278 8.56 -31.12 -9.50
N ALA A 279 9.40 -31.91 -10.16
CA ALA A 279 9.65 -33.29 -9.76
C ALA A 279 10.45 -33.33 -8.45
N GLN A 280 11.56 -32.58 -8.37
CA GLN A 280 12.34 -32.47 -7.15
C GLN A 280 11.54 -31.78 -6.03
N ALA A 281 10.77 -30.71 -6.36
CA ALA A 281 9.90 -30.05 -5.39
C ALA A 281 8.92 -31.06 -4.75
N THR A 282 8.24 -31.86 -5.56
CA THR A 282 7.30 -32.90 -5.10
C THR A 282 7.98 -33.93 -4.19
N GLU A 283 9.15 -34.46 -4.60
CA GLU A 283 9.92 -35.42 -3.82
C GLU A 283 10.31 -34.85 -2.44
N HIS A 284 10.76 -33.60 -2.42
CA HIS A 284 11.13 -32.93 -1.18
C HIS A 284 9.93 -32.65 -0.27
N TYR A 285 8.78 -32.24 -0.79
CA TYR A 285 7.57 -32.11 0.02
C TYR A 285 7.07 -33.46 0.56
N GLU A 286 7.19 -34.53 -0.19
CA GLU A 286 6.87 -35.88 0.31
C GLU A 286 7.80 -36.32 1.45
N LYS A 287 9.09 -36.04 1.34
CA LYS A 287 10.06 -36.29 2.41
C LYS A 287 9.77 -35.43 3.64
N ALA A 288 9.36 -34.16 3.45
CA ALA A 288 8.93 -33.27 4.55
C ALA A 288 7.74 -33.90 5.30
N LEU A 289 6.75 -34.43 4.58
CA LEU A 289 5.61 -35.14 5.17
C LEU A 289 6.04 -36.39 5.94
N LYS A 290 6.96 -37.17 5.39
CA LYS A 290 7.48 -38.36 6.03
C LYS A 290 8.15 -38.08 7.38
N TYR A 291 8.88 -36.97 7.48
CA TYR A 291 9.58 -36.58 8.70
C TYR A 291 8.75 -35.82 9.71
N ASN A 292 7.53 -35.39 9.37
CA ASN A 292 6.55 -34.74 10.23
C ASN A 292 7.09 -33.50 10.98
N GLY A 293 7.14 -32.38 10.32
CA GLY A 293 7.58 -31.09 10.87
C GLY A 293 6.53 -30.32 11.72
N GLY A 294 5.49 -31.04 12.17
CA GLY A 294 4.34 -30.45 12.85
C GLY A 294 3.12 -30.32 11.91
N TYR A 295 1.98 -29.92 12.49
CA TYR A 295 0.71 -29.89 11.75
C TYR A 295 0.72 -28.90 10.58
N GLU A 296 1.07 -27.63 10.83
CA GLU A 296 1.05 -26.57 9.83
C GLU A 296 2.01 -26.82 8.67
N MET A 297 3.25 -27.24 8.98
CA MET A 297 4.23 -27.58 7.94
C MET A 297 3.76 -28.78 7.12
N SER A 298 3.22 -29.83 7.77
CA SER A 298 2.69 -31.01 7.08
C SER A 298 1.46 -30.65 6.23
N PHE A 299 0.60 -29.78 6.72
CA PHE A 299 -0.54 -29.27 5.97
C PHE A 299 -0.07 -28.54 4.70
N ASN A 300 0.83 -27.55 4.85
CA ASN A 300 1.35 -26.79 3.72
C ASN A 300 2.16 -27.65 2.74
N ALA A 301 2.91 -28.64 3.23
CA ALA A 301 3.61 -29.58 2.37
C ALA A 301 2.65 -30.41 1.50
N ARG A 302 1.45 -30.78 2.00
CA ARG A 302 0.41 -31.45 1.18
C ARG A 302 -0.12 -30.53 0.10
N LEU A 303 -0.41 -29.26 0.42
CA LEU A 303 -0.88 -28.29 -0.56
C LEU A 303 0.16 -28.04 -1.65
N LYS A 304 1.40 -27.79 -1.25
CA LYS A 304 2.53 -27.55 -2.16
C LYS A 304 2.83 -28.76 -3.04
N ARG A 305 2.83 -29.95 -2.47
CA ARG A 305 2.95 -31.20 -3.24
C ARG A 305 1.87 -31.32 -4.30
N ALA A 306 0.63 -30.98 -3.96
CA ALA A 306 -0.50 -31.04 -4.88
C ALA A 306 -0.35 -30.12 -6.09
N LEU A 307 0.21 -28.94 -5.90
CA LEU A 307 0.44 -27.97 -6.97
C LEU A 307 1.60 -28.35 -7.89
N ASN A 308 2.60 -29.07 -7.37
CA ASN A 308 3.81 -29.44 -8.11
C ASN A 308 3.72 -30.82 -8.77
N GLY A 309 3.10 -31.80 -8.11
CA GLY A 309 3.01 -33.18 -8.58
C GLY A 309 1.59 -33.74 -8.55
N GLY A 310 0.60 -32.88 -8.81
CA GLY A 310 -0.81 -33.22 -8.71
C GLY A 310 -1.23 -34.31 -9.70
N GLY A 311 -2.07 -35.20 -9.21
CA GLY A 311 -2.80 -36.19 -9.99
C GLY A 311 -4.09 -36.50 -9.24
N ASP A 312 -4.95 -37.32 -9.82
CA ASP A 312 -6.29 -37.60 -9.25
C ASP A 312 -6.24 -38.11 -7.80
N LYS A 313 -5.24 -38.87 -7.45
CA LYS A 313 -5.05 -39.38 -6.08
C LYS A 313 -4.81 -38.21 -5.10
N VAL A 314 -3.96 -37.27 -5.46
CA VAL A 314 -3.65 -36.10 -4.61
C VAL A 314 -4.85 -35.19 -4.48
N LYS A 315 -5.60 -34.99 -5.58
CA LYS A 315 -6.86 -34.25 -5.59
C LYS A 315 -7.90 -34.88 -4.65
N GLN A 316 -8.02 -36.24 -4.69
CA GLN A 316 -8.88 -36.96 -3.75
C GLN A 316 -8.41 -36.83 -2.30
N ASP A 317 -7.12 -36.79 -2.03
CA ASP A 317 -6.60 -36.56 -0.68
C ASP A 317 -6.95 -35.15 -0.17
N LEU A 318 -6.84 -34.12 -1.01
CA LEU A 318 -7.32 -32.76 -0.66
C LEU A 318 -8.83 -32.73 -0.40
N MET A 319 -9.63 -33.45 -1.20
CA MET A 319 -11.08 -33.57 -0.98
C MET A 319 -11.42 -34.29 0.34
N LYS A 320 -10.61 -35.27 0.76
CA LYS A 320 -10.75 -35.88 2.09
C LYS A 320 -10.39 -34.90 3.19
N MET A 321 -9.33 -34.07 3.00
CA MET A 321 -8.96 -33.03 3.97
C MET A 321 -10.08 -32.01 4.21
N LEU A 322 -10.89 -31.66 3.19
CA LEU A 322 -12.06 -30.79 3.35
C LEU A 322 -13.14 -31.37 4.30
N ARG A 323 -13.21 -32.71 4.42
CA ARG A 323 -14.18 -33.40 5.29
C ARG A 323 -13.66 -33.59 6.71
N ASP A 324 -12.36 -33.46 6.93
CA ASP A 324 -11.74 -33.61 8.25
C ASP A 324 -11.91 -32.30 9.05
N GLU A 325 -12.58 -32.37 10.19
CA GLU A 325 -12.86 -31.24 11.08
C GLU A 325 -11.58 -30.53 11.57
N LYS A 326 -10.43 -31.24 11.65
CA LYS A 326 -9.14 -30.64 12.00
C LYS A 326 -8.69 -29.56 11.02
N ASN A 327 -9.19 -29.59 9.80
CA ASN A 327 -8.87 -28.64 8.75
C ASN A 327 -9.93 -27.53 8.61
N ALA A 328 -10.88 -27.41 9.55
CA ALA A 328 -11.97 -26.45 9.44
C ALA A 328 -11.49 -25.02 9.21
N GLU A 329 -10.42 -24.62 9.90
CA GLU A 329 -9.80 -23.29 9.79
C GLU A 329 -8.97 -23.08 8.52
N PHE A 330 -8.67 -24.17 7.79
CA PHE A 330 -7.81 -24.15 6.60
C PHE A 330 -8.56 -24.52 5.31
N LYS A 331 -9.88 -24.59 5.34
CA LYS A 331 -10.69 -24.92 4.16
C LYS A 331 -10.48 -23.93 3.02
N ASP A 332 -10.28 -22.67 3.34
CA ASP A 332 -9.98 -21.60 2.40
C ASP A 332 -8.75 -21.91 1.56
N GLN A 333 -7.66 -22.36 2.18
CA GLN A 333 -6.40 -22.73 1.52
C GLN A 333 -6.53 -24.00 0.69
N ILE A 334 -7.31 -24.98 1.18
CA ILE A 334 -7.56 -26.23 0.43
C ILE A 334 -8.39 -25.92 -0.83
N TYR A 335 -9.46 -25.13 -0.71
CA TYR A 335 -10.25 -24.72 -1.88
C TYR A 335 -9.44 -23.88 -2.87
N TYR A 336 -8.58 -23.00 -2.38
CA TYR A 336 -7.66 -22.24 -3.22
C TYR A 336 -6.73 -23.15 -4.02
N THR A 337 -6.11 -24.14 -3.35
CA THR A 337 -5.24 -25.13 -4.00
C THR A 337 -5.98 -25.93 -5.05
N LEU A 338 -7.20 -26.42 -4.75
CA LEU A 338 -8.06 -27.11 -5.71
C LEU A 338 -8.45 -26.20 -6.89
N GLY A 339 -8.65 -24.91 -6.65
CA GLY A 339 -8.87 -23.90 -7.69
C GLY A 339 -7.68 -23.75 -8.62
N LEU A 340 -6.46 -23.66 -8.08
CA LEU A 340 -5.23 -23.61 -8.87
C LEU A 340 -5.03 -24.89 -9.69
N MET A 341 -5.32 -26.07 -9.13
CA MET A 341 -5.25 -27.35 -9.87
C MET A 341 -6.25 -27.37 -11.02
N ALA A 342 -7.51 -26.95 -10.78
CA ALA A 342 -8.54 -26.85 -11.81
C ALA A 342 -8.13 -25.87 -12.93
N GLN A 343 -7.49 -24.76 -12.58
CA GLN A 343 -6.97 -23.78 -13.55
C GLN A 343 -5.83 -24.36 -14.38
N GLN A 344 -4.91 -25.14 -13.77
CA GLN A 344 -3.85 -25.85 -14.49
C GLN A 344 -4.40 -26.92 -15.45
N GLU A 345 -5.54 -27.54 -15.11
CA GLU A 345 -6.28 -28.48 -15.96
C GLU A 345 -7.11 -27.78 -17.06
N GLY A 346 -7.13 -26.45 -17.10
CA GLY A 346 -7.94 -25.66 -18.05
C GLY A 346 -9.44 -25.66 -17.73
N ASN A 347 -9.87 -26.10 -16.55
CA ASN A 347 -11.28 -26.11 -16.14
C ASN A 347 -11.65 -24.83 -15.38
N ASP A 348 -11.89 -23.78 -16.14
CA ASP A 348 -12.19 -22.43 -15.61
C ASP A 348 -13.48 -22.38 -14.77
N VAL A 349 -14.48 -23.21 -15.11
CA VAL A 349 -15.74 -23.24 -14.38
C VAL A 349 -15.51 -23.77 -12.98
N LEU A 350 -14.83 -24.91 -12.88
CA LEU A 350 -14.47 -25.51 -11.59
C LEU A 350 -13.50 -24.62 -10.81
N ALA A 351 -12.53 -24.00 -11.47
CA ALA A 351 -11.60 -23.08 -10.83
C ALA A 351 -12.34 -21.89 -10.20
N THR A 352 -13.29 -21.30 -10.93
CA THR A 352 -14.14 -20.20 -10.42
C THR A 352 -14.93 -20.62 -9.19
N GLU A 353 -15.57 -21.80 -9.23
CA GLU A 353 -16.29 -22.35 -8.07
C GLU A 353 -15.37 -22.52 -6.85
N ARG A 354 -14.19 -23.11 -7.05
CA ARG A 354 -13.22 -23.38 -5.98
C ARG A 354 -12.65 -22.10 -5.37
N PHE A 355 -12.31 -21.10 -6.18
CA PHE A 355 -11.88 -19.79 -5.66
C PHE A 355 -12.99 -19.04 -4.94
N THR A 356 -14.23 -19.14 -5.41
CA THR A 356 -15.41 -18.60 -4.71
C THR A 356 -15.57 -19.25 -3.33
N ASN A 357 -15.44 -20.57 -3.26
CA ASN A 357 -15.46 -21.30 -2.00
C ASN A 357 -14.27 -20.90 -1.10
N SER A 358 -13.07 -20.69 -1.66
CA SER A 358 -11.93 -20.21 -0.90
C SER A 358 -12.24 -18.85 -0.26
N ALA A 359 -12.73 -17.88 -1.02
CA ALA A 359 -13.13 -16.57 -0.49
C ALA A 359 -14.25 -16.66 0.55
N PHE A 360 -15.19 -17.59 0.36
CA PHE A 360 -16.29 -17.84 1.31
C PHE A 360 -15.79 -18.35 2.65
N TYR A 361 -14.91 -19.37 2.66
CA TYR A 361 -14.41 -19.99 3.87
C TYR A 361 -13.32 -19.18 4.58
N SER A 362 -12.76 -18.15 3.92
CA SER A 362 -11.72 -17.29 4.47
C SER A 362 -12.34 -16.22 5.39
N THR A 363 -12.64 -16.57 6.62
CA THR A 363 -13.28 -15.68 7.60
C THR A 363 -12.29 -14.82 8.39
N SER A 364 -11.14 -15.38 8.73
CA SER A 364 -10.08 -14.73 9.54
C SER A 364 -8.78 -14.50 8.78
N ASN A 365 -8.66 -15.02 7.56
CA ASN A 365 -7.45 -14.96 6.74
C ASN A 365 -7.64 -13.98 5.57
N ALA A 366 -7.51 -12.68 5.85
CA ALA A 366 -7.68 -11.61 4.87
C ALA A 366 -6.78 -11.78 3.64
N ARG A 367 -5.53 -12.26 3.85
CA ARG A 367 -4.59 -12.52 2.75
C ARG A 367 -5.11 -13.60 1.80
N GLN A 368 -5.56 -14.75 2.33
CA GLN A 368 -6.11 -15.84 1.53
C GLN A 368 -7.37 -15.42 0.77
N LYS A 369 -8.23 -14.64 1.43
CA LYS A 369 -9.43 -14.08 0.81
C LYS A 369 -9.09 -13.15 -0.35
N GLY A 370 -8.10 -12.28 -0.14
CA GLY A 370 -7.56 -11.40 -1.18
C GLY A 370 -7.02 -12.20 -2.38
N MET A 371 -6.21 -13.22 -2.12
CA MET A 371 -5.68 -14.11 -3.17
C MET A 371 -6.79 -14.78 -4.00
N ALA A 372 -7.87 -15.22 -3.35
CA ALA A 372 -9.01 -15.83 -4.05
C ALA A 372 -9.75 -14.80 -4.93
N TYR A 373 -9.99 -13.59 -4.42
CA TYR A 373 -10.62 -12.53 -5.20
C TYR A 373 -9.72 -12.03 -6.34
N GLU A 374 -8.40 -11.92 -6.13
CA GLU A 374 -7.46 -11.57 -7.20
C GLU A 374 -7.53 -12.59 -8.34
N ARG A 375 -7.53 -13.91 -8.03
CA ARG A 375 -7.67 -14.96 -9.06
C ARG A 375 -9.01 -14.88 -9.79
N LEU A 376 -10.10 -14.67 -9.08
CA LEU A 376 -11.42 -14.48 -9.69
C LEU A 376 -11.44 -13.25 -10.60
N GLY A 377 -10.81 -12.16 -10.15
CA GLY A 377 -10.64 -10.95 -10.93
C GLY A 377 -9.81 -11.18 -12.20
N ASP A 378 -8.66 -11.84 -12.09
CA ASP A 378 -7.80 -12.18 -13.24
C ASP A 378 -8.53 -13.09 -14.24
N MET A 379 -9.29 -14.08 -13.78
CA MET A 379 -10.07 -14.96 -14.63
C MET A 379 -11.19 -14.22 -15.36
N ALA A 380 -11.90 -13.32 -14.68
CA ALA A 380 -12.93 -12.48 -15.29
C ALA A 380 -12.31 -11.49 -16.30
N PHE A 381 -11.18 -10.89 -15.94
CA PHE A 381 -10.44 -9.97 -16.80
C PHE A 381 -9.99 -10.65 -18.11
N ASN A 382 -9.42 -11.86 -18.01
CA ASN A 382 -8.96 -12.62 -19.17
C ASN A 382 -10.14 -13.00 -20.11
N ARG A 383 -11.34 -13.20 -19.54
CA ARG A 383 -12.58 -13.42 -20.31
C ARG A 383 -13.22 -12.14 -20.81
N LYS A 384 -12.57 -10.97 -20.57
CA LYS A 384 -13.08 -9.64 -20.91
C LYS A 384 -14.39 -9.25 -20.22
N ASP A 385 -14.75 -9.95 -19.13
CA ASP A 385 -15.87 -9.61 -18.25
C ASP A 385 -15.39 -8.57 -17.23
N TYR A 386 -15.20 -7.35 -17.70
CA TYR A 386 -14.58 -6.29 -16.90
C TYR A 386 -15.43 -5.82 -15.73
N VAL A 387 -16.75 -5.95 -15.84
CA VAL A 387 -17.68 -5.63 -14.73
C VAL A 387 -17.47 -6.59 -13.56
N LYS A 388 -17.39 -7.89 -13.83
CA LYS A 388 -17.10 -8.87 -12.78
C LYS A 388 -15.66 -8.76 -12.29
N ALA A 389 -14.70 -8.51 -13.20
CA ALA A 389 -13.31 -8.29 -12.82
C ALA A 389 -13.16 -7.13 -11.83
N GLN A 390 -13.81 -6.00 -12.10
CA GLN A 390 -13.82 -4.84 -11.23
C GLN A 390 -14.37 -5.18 -9.83
N LYS A 391 -15.53 -5.84 -9.75
CA LYS A 391 -16.14 -6.23 -8.46
C LYS A 391 -15.22 -7.11 -7.62
N TYR A 392 -14.50 -8.04 -8.25
CA TYR A 392 -13.54 -8.90 -7.57
C TYR A 392 -12.28 -8.15 -7.14
N TYR A 393 -11.70 -7.30 -8.01
CA TYR A 393 -10.53 -6.51 -7.64
C TYR A 393 -10.86 -5.45 -6.57
N ASP A 394 -12.04 -4.86 -6.60
CA ASP A 394 -12.50 -3.93 -5.58
C ASP A 394 -12.65 -4.62 -4.23
N SER A 395 -13.34 -5.78 -4.22
CA SER A 395 -13.43 -6.64 -3.03
C SER A 395 -12.06 -7.07 -2.50
N CYS A 396 -11.10 -7.34 -3.40
CA CYS A 396 -9.73 -7.66 -3.03
C CYS A 396 -9.03 -6.44 -2.41
N ALA A 397 -9.09 -5.27 -3.06
CA ALA A 397 -8.39 -4.05 -2.66
C ALA A 397 -8.78 -3.56 -1.26
N VAL A 398 -10.04 -3.76 -0.86
CA VAL A 398 -10.56 -3.37 0.47
C VAL A 398 -10.01 -4.24 1.60
N ILE A 399 -9.73 -5.53 1.34
CA ILE A 399 -9.41 -6.51 2.40
C ILE A 399 -7.94 -6.86 2.51
N ILE A 400 -7.13 -6.61 1.46
CA ILE A 400 -5.72 -7.00 1.47
C ILE A 400 -4.90 -6.09 2.40
N PRO A 401 -3.99 -6.67 3.20
CA PRO A 401 -3.06 -5.88 4.01
C PRO A 401 -2.02 -5.18 3.11
N ASP A 402 -1.40 -4.11 3.61
CA ASP A 402 -0.35 -3.39 2.86
C ASP A 402 0.88 -4.27 2.53
N THR A 403 1.10 -5.32 3.31
CA THR A 403 2.15 -6.33 3.07
C THR A 403 1.80 -7.34 1.98
N TYR A 404 0.62 -7.21 1.36
CA TYR A 404 0.19 -8.13 0.30
C TYR A 404 1.06 -7.96 -0.95
N PRO A 405 1.55 -9.05 -1.55
CA PRO A 405 2.32 -8.97 -2.78
C PRO A 405 1.50 -8.27 -3.88
N ASN A 406 2.10 -7.26 -4.52
CA ASN A 406 1.46 -6.48 -5.59
C ASN A 406 0.16 -5.76 -5.17
N ALA A 407 0.05 -5.36 -3.88
CA ALA A 407 -1.14 -4.63 -3.39
C ALA A 407 -1.48 -3.41 -4.24
N GLU A 408 -0.48 -2.61 -4.60
CA GLU A 408 -0.65 -1.43 -5.44
C GLU A 408 -1.11 -1.78 -6.86
N GLY A 409 -0.62 -2.88 -7.42
CA GLY A 409 -1.07 -3.39 -8.73
C GLY A 409 -2.56 -3.75 -8.73
N VAL A 410 -3.04 -4.41 -7.68
CA VAL A 410 -4.45 -4.76 -7.51
C VAL A 410 -5.31 -3.51 -7.34
N LYS A 411 -4.91 -2.58 -6.47
CA LYS A 411 -5.61 -1.31 -6.24
C LYS A 411 -5.70 -0.48 -7.53
N ASN A 412 -4.63 -0.47 -8.35
CA ASN A 412 -4.62 0.21 -9.65
C ASN A 412 -5.56 -0.45 -10.67
N LYS A 413 -5.60 -1.79 -10.73
CA LYS A 413 -6.56 -2.51 -11.59
C LYS A 413 -8.00 -2.21 -11.18
N ALA A 414 -8.30 -2.25 -9.88
CA ALA A 414 -9.63 -1.92 -9.35
C ALA A 414 -10.07 -0.51 -9.75
N ARG A 415 -9.20 0.50 -9.57
CA ARG A 415 -9.46 1.90 -9.92
C ARG A 415 -9.70 2.10 -11.41
N LYS A 416 -8.80 1.58 -12.27
CA LYS A 416 -8.94 1.70 -13.74
C LYS A 416 -10.21 1.05 -14.27
N LEU A 417 -10.56 -0.12 -13.74
CA LEU A 417 -11.80 -0.80 -14.15
C LEU A 417 -13.04 -0.13 -13.58
N LYS A 418 -12.95 0.57 -12.44
CA LYS A 418 -14.07 1.33 -11.87
C LYS A 418 -14.56 2.39 -12.86
N ASP A 419 -13.66 3.18 -13.43
CA ASP A 419 -14.01 4.21 -14.39
C ASP A 419 -14.67 3.61 -15.64
N LEU A 420 -14.17 2.47 -16.12
CA LEU A 420 -14.79 1.74 -17.23
C LEU A 420 -16.20 1.25 -16.88
N VAL A 421 -16.37 0.65 -15.71
CA VAL A 421 -17.68 0.11 -15.28
C VAL A 421 -18.68 1.25 -15.10
N VAL A 422 -18.28 2.36 -14.47
CA VAL A 422 -19.12 3.54 -14.34
C VAL A 422 -19.56 4.07 -15.72
N ALA A 423 -18.63 4.13 -16.68
CA ALA A 423 -18.96 4.57 -18.04
C ALA A 423 -19.95 3.60 -18.71
N ILE A 424 -19.71 2.28 -18.65
CA ILE A 424 -20.60 1.28 -19.25
C ILE A 424 -21.99 1.30 -18.58
N GLU A 425 -22.05 1.30 -17.23
CA GLU A 425 -23.30 1.31 -16.49
C GLU A 425 -24.09 2.60 -16.74
N THR A 426 -23.42 3.77 -16.81
CA THR A 426 -24.04 5.04 -17.18
C THR A 426 -24.62 5.00 -18.57
N ALA A 427 -23.84 4.50 -19.56
CA ALA A 427 -24.31 4.40 -20.93
C ALA A 427 -25.55 3.51 -21.05
N HIS A 428 -25.54 2.35 -20.41
CA HIS A 428 -26.68 1.40 -20.40
C HIS A 428 -27.89 1.95 -19.64
N TYR A 429 -27.67 2.63 -18.53
CA TYR A 429 -28.73 3.28 -17.75
C TYR A 429 -29.42 4.36 -18.60
N GLU A 430 -28.67 5.28 -19.16
CA GLU A 430 -29.20 6.37 -19.98
C GLU A 430 -29.91 5.85 -21.25
N ASP A 431 -29.39 4.79 -21.89
CA ASP A 431 -30.06 4.14 -23.02
C ASP A 431 -31.39 3.53 -22.60
N SER A 432 -31.42 2.89 -21.43
CA SER A 432 -32.64 2.29 -20.89
C SER A 432 -33.70 3.32 -20.51
N VAL A 433 -33.34 4.39 -19.80
CA VAL A 433 -34.31 5.43 -19.41
C VAL A 433 -34.86 6.21 -20.61
N GLN A 434 -34.05 6.42 -21.66
CA GLN A 434 -34.54 7.00 -22.92
C GLN A 434 -35.55 6.10 -23.61
N ARG A 435 -35.28 4.79 -23.69
CA ARG A 435 -36.21 3.82 -24.25
C ARG A 435 -37.53 3.76 -23.50
N ILE A 436 -37.47 3.78 -22.16
CA ILE A 436 -38.65 3.78 -21.29
C ILE A 436 -39.42 5.09 -21.43
N SER A 437 -38.74 6.24 -21.52
CA SER A 437 -39.41 7.55 -21.69
C SER A 437 -40.21 7.68 -22.99
N LEU A 438 -39.90 6.89 -24.02
CA LEU A 438 -40.62 6.85 -25.30
C LEU A 438 -41.86 5.93 -25.28
N MET A 439 -42.09 5.17 -24.22
CA MET A 439 -43.28 4.31 -24.08
C MET A 439 -44.52 5.15 -23.73
N SER A 440 -45.73 4.58 -23.93
CA SER A 440 -46.95 5.18 -23.43
C SER A 440 -46.94 5.29 -21.89
N GLU A 441 -47.76 6.16 -21.31
CA GLU A 441 -47.82 6.34 -19.85
C GLU A 441 -48.19 5.04 -19.13
N ASP A 442 -49.14 4.30 -19.68
CA ASP A 442 -49.61 3.02 -19.14
C ASP A 442 -48.52 1.94 -19.22
N ASP A 443 -47.83 1.85 -20.35
CA ASP A 443 -46.73 0.90 -20.53
C ASP A 443 -45.54 1.23 -19.61
N ARG A 444 -45.23 2.52 -19.38
CA ARG A 444 -44.19 2.94 -18.44
C ARG A 444 -44.52 2.52 -17.01
N TYR A 445 -45.79 2.73 -16.60
CA TYR A 445 -46.23 2.37 -15.26
C TYR A 445 -46.18 0.86 -15.05
N ALA A 446 -46.69 0.08 -16.00
CA ALA A 446 -46.65 -1.39 -15.95
C ALA A 446 -45.18 -1.92 -15.93
N PHE A 447 -44.29 -1.29 -16.69
CA PHE A 447 -42.87 -1.62 -16.68
C PHE A 447 -42.20 -1.30 -15.34
N ALA A 448 -42.49 -0.13 -14.75
CA ALA A 448 -41.97 0.29 -13.46
C ALA A 448 -42.48 -0.63 -12.33
N GLU A 449 -43.76 -1.01 -12.33
CA GLU A 449 -44.33 -1.95 -11.35
C GLU A 449 -43.64 -3.32 -11.41
N LYS A 450 -43.44 -3.84 -12.62
CA LYS A 450 -42.74 -5.12 -12.82
C LYS A 450 -41.31 -5.04 -12.33
N LEU A 451 -40.60 -3.91 -12.60
CA LEU A 451 -39.22 -3.69 -12.20
C LEU A 451 -39.09 -3.58 -10.67
N VAL A 452 -39.95 -2.81 -10.01
CA VAL A 452 -40.00 -2.71 -8.55
C VAL A 452 -40.20 -4.08 -7.90
N LYS A 453 -41.15 -4.87 -8.43
CA LYS A 453 -41.40 -6.25 -7.95
C LYS A 453 -40.15 -7.11 -8.09
N GLN A 454 -39.48 -7.06 -9.24
CA GLN A 454 -38.25 -7.83 -9.51
C GLN A 454 -37.09 -7.41 -8.58
N ILE A 455 -36.89 -6.10 -8.36
CA ILE A 455 -35.89 -5.59 -7.43
C ILE A 455 -36.12 -6.08 -6.00
N LYS A 456 -37.39 -6.05 -5.53
CA LYS A 456 -37.75 -6.54 -4.19
C LYS A 456 -37.54 -8.05 -4.06
N GLU A 457 -37.93 -8.84 -5.07
CA GLU A 457 -37.67 -10.29 -5.10
C GLU A 457 -36.18 -10.65 -5.10
N ASP A 458 -35.36 -9.91 -5.86
CA ASP A 458 -33.92 -10.12 -5.92
C ASP A 458 -33.26 -9.77 -4.59
N GLU A 459 -33.69 -8.67 -3.94
CA GLU A 459 -33.24 -8.28 -2.61
C GLU A 459 -33.57 -9.29 -1.52
N GLU A 460 -34.80 -9.80 -1.52
CA GLU A 460 -35.21 -10.87 -0.61
C GLU A 460 -34.37 -12.14 -0.83
N ARG A 461 -34.09 -12.47 -2.09
CA ARG A 461 -33.23 -13.60 -2.43
C ARG A 461 -31.80 -13.37 -1.91
N ARG A 462 -31.28 -12.17 -2.06
CA ARG A 462 -29.96 -11.78 -1.53
C ARG A 462 -29.93 -11.90 0.00
N LYS A 463 -30.92 -11.33 0.69
CA LYS A 463 -31.05 -11.42 2.16
C LYS A 463 -31.13 -12.87 2.64
N ARG A 464 -31.91 -13.75 1.95
CA ARG A 464 -31.96 -15.19 2.25
C ARG A 464 -30.58 -15.87 2.08
N LEU A 465 -29.90 -15.62 0.98
CA LEU A 465 -28.57 -16.17 0.73
C LEU A 465 -27.53 -15.69 1.76
N GLU A 466 -27.59 -14.42 2.17
CA GLU A 466 -26.73 -13.86 3.23
C GLU A 466 -27.05 -14.49 4.60
N ALA A 467 -28.32 -14.66 4.92
CA ALA A 467 -28.75 -15.33 6.16
C ALA A 467 -28.33 -16.80 6.19
N ASP A 468 -28.51 -17.55 5.09
CA ASP A 468 -28.06 -18.94 4.97
C ASP A 468 -26.55 -19.04 5.08
N ARG A 469 -25.82 -18.08 4.47
CA ARG A 469 -24.37 -17.97 4.59
C ARG A 469 -23.93 -17.71 6.03
N ALA A 470 -24.57 -16.77 6.71
CA ALA A 470 -24.30 -16.47 8.11
C ALA A 470 -24.57 -17.70 9.01
N ARG A 471 -25.68 -18.43 8.75
CA ARG A 471 -25.99 -19.68 9.46
C ARG A 471 -24.93 -20.75 9.22
N GLN A 472 -24.48 -20.97 7.99
CA GLN A 472 -23.41 -21.92 7.67
C GLN A 472 -22.09 -21.55 8.38
N LEU A 473 -21.71 -20.27 8.38
CA LEU A 473 -20.53 -19.80 9.09
C LEU A 473 -20.66 -20.00 10.61
N GLN A 474 -21.86 -19.77 11.18
CA GLN A 474 -22.14 -19.99 12.60
C GLN A 474 -22.11 -21.48 12.97
N GLU A 475 -22.67 -22.36 12.13
CA GLU A 475 -22.56 -23.80 12.31
C GLU A 475 -21.13 -24.30 12.24
N MET A 476 -20.31 -23.75 11.34
CA MET A 476 -18.91 -24.07 11.24
C MET A 476 -18.13 -23.63 12.47
N ALA A 477 -18.36 -22.40 12.95
CA ALA A 477 -17.78 -21.89 14.20
C ALA A 477 -18.19 -22.74 15.42
N SER A 478 -19.45 -23.21 15.46
CA SER A 478 -19.94 -24.07 16.53
C SER A 478 -19.37 -25.50 16.47
N LYS A 479 -19.16 -26.06 15.29
CA LYS A 479 -18.55 -27.41 15.11
C LYS A 479 -17.04 -27.40 15.40
N GLY A 480 -16.34 -26.31 15.10
CA GLY A 480 -14.91 -26.13 15.45
C GLY A 480 -14.66 -26.03 16.97
N ALA A 481 -15.70 -25.64 17.74
CA ALA A 481 -15.60 -25.45 19.20
C ALA A 481 -15.77 -26.74 20.04
N THR A 482 -16.16 -27.89 19.44
CA THR A 482 -16.36 -29.18 20.15
C THR A 482 -15.07 -30.02 20.28
N GLY A 483 -13.97 -29.59 19.71
CA GLY A 483 -12.64 -30.19 19.85
C GLY A 483 -11.84 -29.64 21.02
N SER A 484 -11.89 -30.32 22.18
CA SER A 484 -10.96 -30.22 23.30
C SER A 484 -10.81 -28.88 24.03
N GLY A 485 -11.63 -28.63 25.03
CA GLY A 485 -11.15 -28.19 26.34
C GLY A 485 -10.62 -26.77 26.53
N ASN A 486 -10.77 -25.81 25.65
CA ASN A 486 -10.32 -24.44 25.94
C ASN A 486 -11.43 -23.63 26.63
N LYS A 487 -11.47 -23.72 27.99
CA LYS A 487 -12.33 -22.92 28.86
C LYS A 487 -11.88 -21.44 28.92
N TRP A 488 -10.74 -21.09 28.31
CA TRP A 488 -10.19 -19.75 28.37
C TRP A 488 -10.83 -18.84 27.29
N TYR A 489 -11.48 -17.77 27.74
CA TYR A 489 -12.22 -16.83 26.89
C TYR A 489 -11.47 -16.37 25.62
N TRP A 490 -10.18 -16.02 25.75
CA TRP A 490 -9.37 -15.50 24.65
C TRP A 490 -9.04 -16.53 23.56
N ASN A 491 -9.07 -17.81 23.90
CA ASN A 491 -8.88 -18.94 22.96
C ASN A 491 -10.22 -19.57 22.53
N ASN A 492 -11.33 -19.07 23.04
CA ASN A 492 -12.67 -19.53 22.69
C ASN A 492 -13.33 -18.54 21.72
N THR A 493 -13.19 -18.79 20.42
CA THR A 493 -13.73 -17.95 19.35
C THR A 493 -15.24 -17.75 19.46
N LYS A 494 -15.99 -18.77 19.92
CA LYS A 494 -17.44 -18.70 20.11
C LYS A 494 -17.78 -17.73 21.26
N ALA A 495 -17.16 -17.88 22.42
CA ALA A 495 -17.40 -16.99 23.55
C ALA A 495 -16.99 -15.55 23.25
N ARG A 496 -15.94 -15.34 22.43
CA ARG A 496 -15.52 -14.02 21.98
C ARG A 496 -16.50 -13.38 21.02
N GLN A 497 -17.04 -14.16 20.09
CA GLN A 497 -17.99 -13.67 19.10
C GLN A 497 -19.36 -13.39 19.75
N GLU A 498 -19.85 -14.29 20.60
CA GLU A 498 -21.06 -14.07 21.40
C GLU A 498 -20.90 -12.84 22.31
N GLY A 499 -19.75 -12.69 22.97
CA GLY A 499 -19.44 -11.52 23.78
C GLY A 499 -19.34 -10.23 22.99
N PHE A 500 -18.84 -10.27 21.76
CA PHE A 500 -18.76 -9.12 20.87
C PHE A 500 -20.16 -8.69 20.35
N GLU A 501 -20.99 -9.63 19.94
CA GLU A 501 -22.37 -9.35 19.51
C GLU A 501 -23.23 -8.85 20.66
N GLU A 502 -23.08 -9.42 21.88
CA GLU A 502 -23.72 -8.95 23.09
C GLU A 502 -23.25 -7.53 23.46
N PHE A 503 -21.94 -7.26 23.32
CA PHE A 503 -21.37 -5.93 23.52
C PHE A 503 -21.96 -4.92 22.54
N LYS A 504 -22.00 -5.25 21.22
CA LYS A 504 -22.61 -4.39 20.21
C LYS A 504 -24.08 -4.12 20.46
N ARG A 505 -24.84 -5.13 20.87
CA ARG A 505 -26.26 -5.00 21.18
C ARG A 505 -26.50 -4.06 22.37
N GLN A 506 -25.66 -4.14 23.39
CA GLN A 506 -25.85 -3.37 24.62
C GLN A 506 -25.21 -1.98 24.57
N TRP A 507 -24.12 -1.82 23.82
CA TRP A 507 -23.28 -0.61 23.86
C TRP A 507 -23.07 0.06 22.48
N GLY A 508 -23.56 -0.54 21.40
CA GLY A 508 -23.37 -0.06 20.03
C GLY A 508 -21.93 -0.28 19.49
N ALA A 509 -21.58 0.40 18.42
CA ALA A 509 -20.25 0.34 17.80
C ALA A 509 -19.27 1.27 18.52
N ARG A 510 -18.86 0.90 19.73
CA ARG A 510 -17.87 1.67 20.52
C ARG A 510 -16.47 1.12 20.32
N GLU A 511 -15.52 2.01 20.16
CA GLU A 511 -14.11 1.66 20.08
C GLU A 511 -13.52 1.29 21.46
N ASN A 512 -12.42 0.54 21.46
CA ASN A 512 -11.71 0.16 22.69
C ASN A 512 -10.84 1.33 23.16
N GLU A 513 -11.42 2.21 23.97
CA GLU A 513 -10.77 3.38 24.55
C GLU A 513 -11.04 3.48 26.07
N ASP A 514 -10.25 4.31 26.76
CA ASP A 514 -10.48 4.57 28.18
C ASP A 514 -11.83 5.25 28.42
N ASP A 515 -12.52 4.83 29.50
CA ASP A 515 -13.86 5.32 29.86
C ASP A 515 -15.00 5.04 28.87
N TRP A 516 -14.86 4.02 27.99
CA TRP A 516 -15.84 3.62 26.97
C TRP A 516 -17.27 3.39 27.50
N ARG A 517 -17.45 3.16 28.82
CA ARG A 517 -18.75 2.96 29.47
C ARG A 517 -19.57 4.24 29.67
N ARG A 518 -18.98 5.41 29.52
CA ARG A 518 -19.68 6.69 29.76
C ARG A 518 -20.48 7.08 28.52
N SER A 519 -21.82 7.17 28.67
CA SER A 519 -22.73 7.53 27.57
C SER A 519 -22.53 8.96 27.04
N GLU A 520 -22.07 9.88 27.88
CA GLU A 520 -21.87 11.29 27.54
C GLU A 520 -20.63 11.56 26.69
N LYS A 521 -19.72 10.60 26.52
CA LYS A 521 -18.55 10.77 25.66
C LYS A 521 -18.88 10.95 24.19
N ILE A 522 -20.01 10.42 23.73
CA ILE A 522 -20.43 10.52 22.32
C ILE A 522 -20.70 11.98 21.92
N ALA A 523 -21.20 12.81 22.84
CA ALA A 523 -21.46 14.23 22.61
C ALA A 523 -20.18 15.07 22.51
N PHE A 524 -19.09 14.68 23.20
CA PHE A 524 -17.82 15.41 23.18
C PHE A 524 -16.89 14.96 22.04
N ALA A 525 -16.92 13.70 21.65
CA ALA A 525 -16.08 13.17 20.55
C ALA A 525 -16.48 13.77 19.20
N SER A 526 -17.77 14.02 18.96
CA SER A 526 -18.25 14.67 17.73
C SER A 526 -17.91 16.17 17.61
N PHE A 527 -17.47 16.82 18.72
CA PHE A 527 -17.03 18.22 18.70
C PHE A 527 -15.52 18.42 18.65
N ASN A 528 -14.73 17.40 18.95
CA ASN A 528 -13.28 17.51 19.08
C ASN A 528 -12.47 16.57 18.17
N ASP A 529 -13.12 15.79 17.32
CA ASP A 529 -12.40 14.99 16.31
C ASP A 529 -12.21 15.85 15.03
N PRO A 530 -11.01 16.37 14.79
CA PRO A 530 -10.71 17.08 13.54
C PRO A 530 -10.69 16.14 12.32
N ASN A 531 -10.85 14.83 12.53
CA ASN A 531 -10.91 13.79 11.51
C ASN A 531 -12.30 13.14 11.38
N ALA A 532 -13.32 13.65 12.07
CA ALA A 532 -14.69 13.29 11.71
C ALA A 532 -14.91 13.80 10.29
N ASP A 533 -14.87 12.85 9.35
CA ASP A 533 -15.13 13.08 7.93
C ASP A 533 -16.46 13.84 7.78
N SER A 534 -16.36 15.16 7.60
CA SER A 534 -17.47 16.00 7.14
C SER A 534 -17.75 15.79 5.64
N ASN A 535 -17.33 14.66 5.09
CA ASN A 535 -17.77 14.12 3.80
C ASN A 535 -19.04 13.25 3.94
N ALA A 536 -19.85 13.45 4.97
CA ALA A 536 -21.27 13.34 4.76
C ALA A 536 -21.67 14.53 3.86
N VAL A 537 -21.29 14.47 2.58
CA VAL A 537 -22.14 15.01 1.51
C VAL A 537 -23.55 14.61 1.95
N SER A 538 -24.44 15.58 2.02
CA SER A 538 -25.87 15.35 2.06
C SER A 538 -26.18 14.39 0.90
N ALA A 539 -25.98 13.10 1.13
CA ALA A 539 -26.61 12.07 0.36
C ALA A 539 -28.09 12.39 0.56
N GLU A 540 -28.76 12.73 -0.52
CA GLU A 540 -30.19 12.53 -0.57
C GLU A 540 -30.41 11.17 0.10
N PRO A 541 -31.36 11.05 1.06
CA PRO A 541 -31.54 9.82 1.79
C PRO A 541 -31.58 8.70 0.77
N GLU A 542 -30.63 7.76 0.82
CA GLU A 542 -30.64 6.58 -0.05
C GLU A 542 -32.04 6.00 0.10
N GLU A 543 -32.82 6.03 -0.98
CA GLU A 543 -34.16 5.43 -1.01
C GLU A 543 -33.95 3.98 -0.59
N THR A 544 -34.42 3.63 0.59
CA THR A 544 -34.37 2.23 1.02
C THR A 544 -35.22 1.42 0.03
N ILE A 545 -34.78 0.22 -0.32
CA ILE A 545 -35.51 -0.64 -1.30
C ILE A 545 -36.97 -0.83 -0.88
N ASP A 546 -37.27 -0.75 0.42
CA ASP A 546 -38.59 -0.80 0.97
C ASP A 546 -39.45 0.43 0.60
N SER A 547 -38.85 1.60 0.35
CA SER A 547 -39.52 2.83 -0.09
C SER A 547 -39.62 2.96 -1.62
N LEU A 548 -39.06 2.01 -2.39
CA LEU A 548 -39.08 2.05 -3.85
C LEU A 548 -40.49 1.78 -4.37
N THR A 549 -41.06 2.77 -5.09
CA THR A 549 -42.36 2.71 -5.74
C THR A 549 -42.26 2.94 -7.24
N PRO A 550 -43.23 2.51 -8.04
CA PRO A 550 -43.26 2.82 -9.48
C PRO A 550 -43.12 4.31 -9.77
N GLU A 551 -43.80 5.16 -8.98
CA GLU A 551 -43.79 6.62 -9.11
C GLU A 551 -42.41 7.20 -8.87
N SER A 552 -41.64 6.68 -7.88
CA SER A 552 -40.27 7.13 -7.59
C SER A 552 -39.30 6.80 -8.73
N LEU A 553 -39.51 5.70 -9.43
CA LEU A 553 -38.73 5.34 -10.65
C LEU A 553 -39.11 6.22 -11.84
N LEU A 554 -40.42 6.47 -12.03
CA LEU A 554 -40.91 7.29 -13.13
C LEU A 554 -40.49 8.74 -13.02
N ALA A 555 -40.41 9.28 -11.79
CA ALA A 555 -39.94 10.65 -11.53
C ALA A 555 -38.49 10.91 -12.03
N LYS A 556 -37.68 9.87 -12.16
CA LYS A 556 -36.28 9.96 -12.64
C LYS A 556 -36.16 9.91 -14.18
N LEU A 557 -37.27 9.70 -14.91
CA LEU A 557 -37.23 9.59 -16.36
C LEU A 557 -37.11 10.96 -17.05
N PRO A 558 -36.36 11.07 -18.14
CA PRO A 558 -36.21 12.30 -18.92
C PRO A 558 -37.45 12.53 -19.82
N LEU A 559 -38.54 13.01 -19.24
CA LEU A 559 -39.82 13.21 -19.96
C LEU A 559 -39.94 14.53 -20.73
N THR A 560 -39.02 15.48 -20.52
CA THR A 560 -39.00 16.75 -21.28
C THR A 560 -37.87 16.72 -22.32
N ASP A 561 -38.00 17.45 -23.41
CA ASP A 561 -36.98 17.52 -24.44
C ASP A 561 -35.60 17.96 -23.91
N SER A 562 -35.56 18.91 -22.98
CA SER A 562 -34.32 19.37 -22.34
C SER A 562 -33.66 18.26 -21.52
N LEU A 563 -34.42 17.51 -20.72
CA LEU A 563 -33.92 16.38 -19.93
C LEU A 563 -33.48 15.24 -20.83
N LEU A 564 -34.25 14.98 -21.90
CA LEU A 564 -33.91 13.96 -22.89
C LEU A 564 -32.60 14.29 -23.63
N GLN A 565 -32.38 15.55 -23.97
CA GLN A 565 -31.11 15.98 -24.58
C GLN A 565 -29.94 15.82 -23.62
N LYS A 566 -30.08 16.20 -22.36
CA LYS A 566 -29.05 15.98 -21.33
C LYS A 566 -28.74 14.50 -21.14
N SER A 567 -29.77 13.64 -21.13
CA SER A 567 -29.63 12.20 -21.06
C SER A 567 -28.86 11.65 -22.25
N ARG A 568 -29.20 12.11 -23.48
CA ARG A 568 -28.45 11.74 -24.70
C ARG A 568 -26.97 12.14 -24.65
N GLU A 569 -26.68 13.33 -24.18
CA GLU A 569 -25.29 13.79 -24.02
C GLU A 569 -24.52 12.96 -23.01
N ARG A 570 -25.11 12.65 -21.83
CA ARG A 570 -24.49 11.76 -20.83
C ARG A 570 -24.22 10.36 -21.39
N MET A 571 -25.19 9.79 -22.10
CA MET A 571 -25.03 8.49 -22.75
C MET A 571 -23.89 8.49 -23.76
N MET A 572 -23.83 9.51 -24.62
CA MET A 572 -22.80 9.62 -25.65
C MET A 572 -21.41 9.81 -25.04
N SER A 573 -21.30 10.66 -24.00
CA SER A 573 -20.07 10.83 -23.24
C SER A 573 -19.63 9.51 -22.63
N ALA A 574 -20.54 8.80 -21.98
CA ALA A 574 -20.24 7.54 -21.31
C ALA A 574 -19.76 6.45 -22.28
N TYR A 575 -20.41 6.28 -23.43
CA TYR A 575 -19.89 5.38 -24.48
C TYR A 575 -18.51 5.80 -24.99
N PHE A 576 -18.28 7.11 -25.16
CA PHE A 576 -17.00 7.62 -25.63
C PHE A 576 -15.89 7.38 -24.59
N ASP A 577 -16.17 7.62 -23.31
CA ASP A 577 -15.22 7.36 -22.23
C ASP A 577 -14.90 5.87 -22.11
N ALA A 578 -15.91 4.98 -22.21
CA ALA A 578 -15.69 3.54 -22.27
C ALA A 578 -14.81 3.16 -23.47
N GLY A 579 -15.07 3.73 -24.67
CA GLY A 579 -14.26 3.52 -25.85
C GLY A 579 -12.80 3.93 -25.64
N ARG A 580 -12.56 5.09 -25.05
CA ARG A 580 -11.21 5.57 -24.71
C ARG A 580 -10.50 4.67 -23.70
N ILE A 581 -11.18 4.22 -22.66
CA ILE A 581 -10.58 3.33 -21.66
C ILE A 581 -10.20 1.99 -22.32
N TYR A 582 -11.07 1.43 -23.16
CA TYR A 582 -10.74 0.22 -23.92
C TYR A 582 -9.52 0.43 -24.81
N GLN A 583 -9.44 1.55 -25.52
CA GLN A 583 -8.37 1.88 -26.47
C GLN A 583 -7.04 2.15 -25.74
N ASP A 584 -7.05 3.11 -24.81
CA ASP A 584 -5.83 3.73 -24.27
C ASP A 584 -5.26 2.99 -23.04
N GLN A 585 -6.14 2.35 -22.25
CA GLN A 585 -5.74 1.71 -20.99
C GLN A 585 -5.72 0.18 -21.06
N LEU A 586 -6.64 -0.42 -21.82
CA LEU A 586 -6.77 -1.88 -21.93
C LEU A 586 -6.23 -2.43 -23.24
N ASN A 587 -5.94 -1.57 -24.23
CA ASN A 587 -5.49 -1.94 -25.58
C ASN A 587 -6.46 -2.91 -26.30
N GLU A 588 -7.77 -2.77 -26.02
CA GLU A 588 -8.84 -3.60 -26.57
C GLU A 588 -9.51 -2.91 -27.76
N LYS A 589 -8.82 -2.86 -28.90
CA LYS A 589 -9.26 -2.15 -30.12
C LYS A 589 -10.68 -2.53 -30.58
N THR A 590 -11.02 -3.82 -30.53
CA THR A 590 -12.35 -4.30 -30.98
C THR A 590 -13.47 -3.78 -30.09
N LEU A 591 -13.26 -3.78 -28.77
CA LEU A 591 -14.26 -3.28 -27.82
C LEU A 591 -14.37 -1.76 -27.88
N ALA A 592 -13.26 -1.05 -28.08
CA ALA A 592 -13.25 0.39 -28.29
C ALA A 592 -14.04 0.76 -29.57
N GLU A 593 -13.78 0.07 -30.69
CA GLU A 593 -14.51 0.28 -31.95
C GLU A 593 -16.01 0.07 -31.76
N GLN A 594 -16.43 -0.99 -31.04
CA GLN A 594 -17.86 -1.24 -30.79
C GLN A 594 -18.53 -0.07 -30.09
N GLN A 595 -17.88 0.53 -29.08
CA GLN A 595 -18.43 1.71 -28.40
C GLN A 595 -18.55 2.91 -29.34
N TYR A 596 -17.51 3.20 -30.11
CA TYR A 596 -17.52 4.31 -31.07
C TYR A 596 -18.54 4.12 -32.21
N VAL A 597 -18.67 2.90 -32.73
CA VAL A 597 -19.70 2.59 -33.75
C VAL A 597 -21.12 2.73 -33.20
N THR A 598 -21.32 2.34 -31.91
CA THR A 598 -22.61 2.56 -31.24
C THR A 598 -22.97 4.05 -31.19
N ILE A 599 -22.02 4.92 -30.89
CA ILE A 599 -22.20 6.38 -30.89
C ILE A 599 -22.59 6.89 -32.29
N ILE A 600 -21.84 6.48 -33.31
CA ILE A 600 -22.07 6.94 -34.69
C ILE A 600 -23.45 6.53 -35.20
N GLY A 601 -23.93 5.33 -34.80
CA GLY A 601 -25.22 4.78 -35.18
C GLY A 601 -26.45 5.39 -34.51
N LYS A 602 -26.29 6.23 -33.47
CA LYS A 602 -27.43 6.85 -32.77
C LYS A 602 -28.14 7.88 -33.70
N PRO A 603 -29.50 7.99 -33.66
CA PRO A 603 -30.28 8.78 -34.62
C PRO A 603 -30.28 10.29 -34.37
N PHE A 604 -29.57 10.80 -33.38
CA PHE A 604 -29.49 12.23 -33.04
C PHE A 604 -28.08 12.75 -33.19
N GLU A 605 -27.95 14.07 -33.38
CA GLU A 605 -26.67 14.72 -33.58
C GLU A 605 -25.95 14.93 -32.24
N SER A 606 -24.62 14.74 -32.27
CA SER A 606 -23.74 14.99 -31.13
C SER A 606 -22.30 15.13 -31.62
N ASN A 607 -21.54 15.98 -30.96
CA ASN A 607 -20.10 16.14 -31.19
C ASN A 607 -19.32 14.83 -30.99
N TYR A 608 -19.83 13.92 -30.17
CA TYR A 608 -19.20 12.62 -29.94
C TYR A 608 -19.20 11.72 -31.20
N LYS A 609 -20.09 11.93 -32.17
CA LYS A 609 -20.03 11.19 -33.43
C LYS A 609 -18.77 11.51 -34.23
N LEU A 610 -18.46 12.82 -34.36
CA LEU A 610 -17.23 13.29 -34.97
C LEU A 610 -15.99 12.77 -34.26
N LEU A 611 -15.96 12.91 -32.93
CA LEU A 611 -14.85 12.44 -32.09
C LEU A 611 -14.65 10.93 -32.21
N SER A 612 -15.73 10.15 -32.18
CA SER A 612 -15.70 8.68 -32.31
C SER A 612 -15.18 8.25 -33.68
N SER A 613 -15.66 8.88 -34.77
CA SER A 613 -15.18 8.62 -36.12
C SER A 613 -13.68 8.90 -36.25
N TYR A 614 -13.21 10.00 -35.66
CA TYR A 614 -11.78 10.33 -35.65
C TYR A 614 -10.95 9.35 -34.81
N GLN A 615 -11.47 8.85 -33.68
CA GLN A 615 -10.79 7.81 -32.91
C GLN A 615 -10.68 6.49 -33.68
N ILE A 616 -11.74 6.06 -34.36
CA ILE A 616 -11.66 4.86 -35.23
C ILE A 616 -10.63 5.07 -36.36
N TYR A 617 -10.63 6.24 -37.00
CA TYR A 617 -9.64 6.59 -38.05
C TYR A 617 -8.19 6.43 -37.48
N LYS A 618 -7.93 6.92 -36.27
CA LYS A 618 -6.61 6.81 -35.64
C LYS A 618 -6.21 5.40 -35.23
N MET A 619 -7.17 4.52 -34.94
CA MET A 619 -6.90 3.16 -34.45
C MET A 619 -6.36 2.23 -35.53
N TYR A 620 -6.60 2.55 -36.79
CA TYR A 620 -6.23 1.75 -37.96
C TYR A 620 -5.19 2.47 -38.81
N ASP A 621 -4.43 1.69 -39.59
CA ASP A 621 -3.48 2.26 -40.55
C ASP A 621 -4.22 3.07 -41.63
N GLN A 622 -3.60 4.14 -42.13
CA GLN A 622 -4.23 5.09 -43.06
C GLN A 622 -4.74 4.45 -44.39
N GLY A 623 -4.22 3.28 -44.75
CA GLY A 623 -4.67 2.50 -45.91
C GLY A 623 -5.75 1.46 -45.63
N ASP A 624 -6.11 1.28 -44.35
CA ASP A 624 -7.15 0.33 -43.94
C ASP A 624 -8.54 0.81 -44.35
N GLY A 625 -9.37 -0.13 -44.83
CA GLY A 625 -10.73 0.19 -45.28
C GLY A 625 -11.60 0.86 -44.22
N LYS A 626 -11.41 0.52 -42.92
CA LYS A 626 -12.13 1.15 -41.82
C LYS A 626 -11.67 2.60 -41.60
N ALA A 627 -10.36 2.85 -41.70
CA ALA A 627 -9.83 4.20 -41.58
C ALA A 627 -10.33 5.08 -42.72
N LEU A 628 -10.30 4.57 -43.98
CA LEU A 628 -10.79 5.29 -45.15
C LEU A 628 -12.29 5.60 -45.06
N ALA A 629 -13.12 4.64 -44.63
CA ALA A 629 -14.54 4.86 -44.40
C ALA A 629 -14.83 5.96 -43.37
N GLN A 630 -14.08 6.01 -42.25
CA GLN A 630 -14.26 7.06 -41.27
C GLN A 630 -13.73 8.41 -41.72
N LYS A 631 -12.65 8.45 -42.49
CA LYS A 631 -12.18 9.67 -43.15
C LYS A 631 -13.27 10.25 -44.08
N GLU A 632 -13.86 9.42 -44.93
CA GLU A 632 -14.95 9.84 -45.84
C GLU A 632 -16.18 10.31 -45.07
N TYR A 633 -16.57 9.58 -44.02
CA TYR A 633 -17.65 9.98 -43.12
C TYR A 633 -17.43 11.38 -42.52
N ILE A 634 -16.22 11.67 -41.97
CA ILE A 634 -15.89 12.98 -41.40
C ILE A 634 -15.92 14.08 -42.48
N LEU A 635 -15.34 13.83 -43.69
CA LEU A 635 -15.29 14.81 -44.77
C LEU A 635 -16.66 15.15 -45.32
N THR A 636 -17.59 14.18 -45.31
CA THR A 636 -18.95 14.32 -45.84
C THR A 636 -19.89 14.98 -44.84
N ASN A 637 -19.91 14.49 -43.58
CA ASN A 637 -20.86 14.92 -42.55
C ASN A 637 -20.40 16.14 -41.74
N TYR A 638 -19.09 16.36 -41.65
CA TYR A 638 -18.49 17.44 -40.85
C TYR A 638 -17.42 18.23 -41.62
N PRO A 639 -17.76 18.75 -42.85
CA PRO A 639 -16.78 19.35 -43.76
C PRO A 639 -16.06 20.57 -43.21
N THR A 640 -16.67 21.30 -42.30
CA THR A 640 -16.12 22.51 -41.66
C THR A 640 -15.35 22.26 -40.36
N SER A 641 -15.32 21.03 -39.90
CA SER A 641 -14.61 20.69 -38.65
C SER A 641 -13.09 20.75 -38.83
N ASP A 642 -12.42 21.07 -37.73
CA ASP A 642 -10.95 21.03 -37.67
C ASP A 642 -10.36 19.66 -38.01
N PHE A 643 -11.08 18.57 -37.72
CA PHE A 643 -10.69 17.22 -38.11
C PHE A 643 -10.76 17.01 -39.63
N ALA A 644 -11.81 17.53 -40.28
CA ALA A 644 -11.88 17.49 -41.72
C ALA A 644 -10.77 18.34 -42.38
N GLY A 645 -10.45 19.50 -41.79
CA GLY A 645 -9.30 20.31 -42.18
C GLY A 645 -7.99 19.55 -42.12
N TYR A 646 -7.72 18.89 -41.03
CA TYR A 646 -6.52 18.05 -40.83
C TYR A 646 -6.47 16.84 -41.77
N LEU A 647 -7.60 16.17 -41.98
CA LEU A 647 -7.68 15.02 -42.88
C LEU A 647 -7.46 15.35 -44.35
N ARG A 648 -7.74 16.60 -44.75
CA ARG A 648 -7.43 17.15 -46.09
C ARG A 648 -6.00 17.59 -46.23
N ASP A 649 -5.44 18.12 -45.12
CA ASP A 649 -4.17 18.79 -45.09
C ASP A 649 -3.46 18.56 -43.72
N PRO A 650 -2.41 17.73 -43.69
CA PRO A 650 -1.68 17.43 -42.43
C PRO A 650 -1.11 18.66 -41.75
N ASP A 651 -0.82 19.75 -42.45
CA ASP A 651 -0.28 20.99 -41.92
C ASP A 651 -1.38 21.99 -41.49
N TYR A 652 -2.64 21.58 -41.54
CA TYR A 652 -3.80 22.43 -41.24
C TYR A 652 -3.68 23.19 -39.93
N PHE A 653 -3.33 22.50 -38.84
CA PHE A 653 -3.20 23.14 -37.53
C PHE A 653 -2.03 24.11 -37.44
N ILE A 654 -0.93 23.82 -38.16
CA ILE A 654 0.22 24.73 -38.22
C ILE A 654 -0.23 26.01 -38.94
N ARG A 655 -0.86 25.88 -40.10
CA ARG A 655 -1.38 27.02 -40.88
C ARG A 655 -2.50 27.78 -40.16
N LYS A 656 -3.35 27.06 -39.43
CA LYS A 656 -4.40 27.69 -38.59
C LYS A 656 -3.78 28.56 -37.49
N LYS A 657 -2.82 28.01 -36.77
CA LYS A 657 -2.11 28.73 -35.70
C LYS A 657 -1.32 29.94 -36.21
N GLU A 658 -0.73 29.84 -37.39
CA GLU A 658 -0.05 30.97 -38.02
C GLU A 658 -1.04 32.07 -38.41
N ARG A 659 -2.18 31.71 -39.03
CA ARG A 659 -3.25 32.64 -39.36
C ARG A 659 -3.82 33.32 -38.09
N GLU A 660 -4.05 32.54 -37.03
CA GLU A 660 -4.52 33.05 -35.76
C GLU A 660 -3.54 34.08 -35.15
N LYS A 661 -2.24 33.77 -35.19
CA LYS A 661 -1.19 34.68 -34.73
C LYS A 661 -1.11 35.97 -35.53
N VAL A 662 -1.25 35.88 -36.85
CA VAL A 662 -1.28 37.06 -37.73
C VAL A 662 -2.52 37.90 -37.42
N ALA A 663 -3.70 37.25 -37.29
CA ALA A 663 -4.94 37.93 -36.94
C ALA A 663 -4.89 38.62 -35.56
N GLU A 664 -4.21 37.99 -34.60
CA GLU A 664 -3.97 38.62 -33.28
C GLU A 664 -3.09 39.85 -33.38
N GLN A 665 -2.00 39.77 -34.11
CA GLN A 665 -1.10 40.94 -34.30
C GLN A 665 -1.78 42.08 -35.04
N GLU A 666 -2.61 41.79 -36.06
CA GLU A 666 -3.43 42.80 -36.72
C GLU A 666 -4.38 43.45 -35.78
N TYR A 667 -5.12 42.66 -34.97
CA TYR A 667 -6.06 43.20 -33.98
C TYR A 667 -5.37 44.10 -32.95
N LEU A 668 -4.22 43.66 -32.41
CA LEU A 668 -3.44 44.46 -31.44
C LEU A 668 -2.94 45.78 -32.04
N THR A 669 -2.53 45.74 -33.31
CA THR A 669 -2.15 46.97 -34.04
C THR A 669 -3.35 47.94 -34.19
N ASP A 670 -4.54 47.42 -34.50
CA ASP A 670 -5.75 48.22 -34.68
C ASP A 670 -6.27 48.74 -33.35
N LEU A 671 -6.11 47.97 -32.27
CA LEU A 671 -6.40 48.41 -30.91
C LEU A 671 -5.44 49.56 -30.48
N ASP A 672 -4.13 49.44 -30.73
CA ASP A 672 -3.15 50.49 -30.49
C ASP A 672 -3.49 51.80 -31.26
N ARG A 673 -3.93 51.66 -32.53
CA ARG A 673 -4.45 52.86 -33.26
C ARG A 673 -5.60 53.51 -32.52
N PHE A 674 -6.54 52.73 -32.02
CA PHE A 674 -7.68 53.25 -31.26
C PHE A 674 -7.21 53.92 -29.94
N GLU A 675 -6.30 53.30 -29.23
CA GLU A 675 -5.77 53.82 -27.97
C GLU A 675 -5.00 55.14 -28.16
N ARG A 676 -4.32 55.31 -29.28
CA ARG A 676 -3.65 56.56 -29.68
C ARG A 676 -4.60 57.64 -30.21
N GLY A 677 -5.92 57.41 -30.18
CA GLY A 677 -6.95 58.40 -30.60
C GLY A 677 -7.22 58.38 -32.11
N LEU A 678 -6.66 57.46 -32.87
CA LEU A 678 -6.88 57.28 -34.31
C LEU A 678 -8.20 56.50 -34.55
N TYR A 679 -9.31 57.03 -34.13
CA TYR A 679 -10.62 56.34 -34.09
C TYR A 679 -11.15 56.05 -35.47
N TYR A 680 -11.01 56.95 -36.46
CA TYR A 680 -11.49 56.71 -37.83
C TYR A 680 -10.74 55.62 -38.58
N PRO A 681 -9.40 55.56 -38.56
CA PRO A 681 -8.66 54.41 -39.11
C PRO A 681 -9.00 53.08 -38.44
N ALA A 682 -9.17 53.07 -37.12
CA ALA A 682 -9.57 51.86 -36.41
C ALA A 682 -10.99 51.39 -36.80
N LEU A 683 -11.93 52.35 -36.99
CA LEU A 683 -13.29 52.06 -37.43
C LEU A 683 -13.32 51.47 -38.87
N LEU A 684 -12.55 52.04 -39.80
CA LEU A 684 -12.46 51.56 -41.16
C LEU A 684 -11.94 50.11 -41.21
N LYS A 685 -10.89 49.85 -40.46
CA LYS A 685 -10.31 48.50 -40.41
C LYS A 685 -11.25 47.49 -39.73
N ALA A 686 -11.91 47.89 -38.64
CA ALA A 686 -12.91 47.03 -38.01
C ALA A 686 -14.06 46.71 -38.97
N ASN A 687 -14.58 47.69 -39.74
CA ASN A 687 -15.58 47.44 -40.77
C ASN A 687 -15.08 46.49 -41.84
N GLN A 688 -13.86 46.64 -42.33
CA GLN A 688 -13.25 45.76 -43.33
C GLN A 688 -13.19 44.33 -42.81
N VAL A 689 -12.63 44.10 -41.59
CA VAL A 689 -12.49 42.75 -41.03
C VAL A 689 -13.86 42.11 -40.79
N ILE A 690 -14.82 42.85 -40.26
CA ILE A 690 -16.17 42.36 -40.01
C ILE A 690 -16.86 41.92 -41.33
N SER A 691 -16.66 42.64 -42.44
CA SER A 691 -17.32 42.37 -43.70
C SER A 691 -16.61 41.29 -44.55
N THR A 692 -15.26 41.23 -44.49
CA THR A 692 -14.49 40.38 -45.43
C THR A 692 -13.92 39.12 -44.81
N GLN A 693 -13.68 39.11 -43.48
CA GLN A 693 -13.02 38.00 -42.82
C GLN A 693 -13.99 37.26 -41.85
N LYS A 694 -14.97 36.57 -42.40
CA LYS A 694 -16.02 35.88 -41.64
C LYS A 694 -15.48 34.83 -40.64
N GLU A 695 -14.34 34.19 -40.95
CA GLU A 695 -13.72 33.14 -40.13
C GLU A 695 -12.67 33.68 -39.10
N ASN A 696 -12.49 35.01 -39.02
CA ASN A 696 -11.52 35.59 -38.11
C ASN A 696 -12.02 35.47 -36.66
N GLN A 697 -11.30 34.79 -35.84
CA GLN A 697 -11.64 34.59 -34.40
C GLN A 697 -11.74 35.90 -33.60
N PHE A 698 -11.11 36.97 -34.06
CA PHE A 698 -11.15 38.31 -33.42
C PHE A 698 -12.34 39.16 -33.89
N ARG A 699 -13.23 38.66 -34.75
CA ARG A 699 -14.42 39.39 -35.17
C ARG A 699 -15.25 39.93 -33.99
N PRO A 700 -15.56 39.20 -32.92
CA PRO A 700 -16.26 39.79 -31.74
C PRO A 700 -15.53 40.99 -31.17
N LYS A 701 -14.20 40.92 -31.07
CA LYS A 701 -13.37 42.02 -30.61
C LYS A 701 -13.40 43.21 -31.58
N TYR A 702 -13.43 42.96 -32.87
CA TYR A 702 -13.57 44.00 -33.89
C TYR A 702 -14.96 44.64 -33.86
N TYR A 703 -16.04 43.91 -33.59
CA TYR A 703 -17.37 44.51 -33.35
C TYR A 703 -17.34 45.45 -32.14
N LEU A 704 -16.73 45.05 -31.05
CA LEU A 704 -16.58 45.87 -29.86
C LEU A 704 -15.68 47.09 -30.12
N LEU A 705 -14.58 46.92 -30.86
CA LEU A 705 -13.68 48.01 -31.27
C LEU A 705 -14.41 48.99 -32.18
N LYS A 706 -15.22 48.51 -33.13
CA LYS A 706 -16.09 49.31 -33.97
C LYS A 706 -17.06 50.16 -33.13
N ALA A 707 -17.78 49.53 -32.18
CA ALA A 707 -18.70 50.24 -31.31
C ALA A 707 -17.99 51.31 -30.48
N LYS A 708 -16.81 50.97 -29.91
CA LYS A 708 -16.00 51.95 -29.14
C LYS A 708 -15.51 53.12 -30.02
N ALA A 709 -15.09 52.86 -31.24
CA ALA A 709 -14.64 53.88 -32.19
C ALA A 709 -15.81 54.79 -32.61
N GLN A 710 -16.95 54.21 -32.93
CA GLN A 710 -18.19 54.96 -33.20
C GLN A 710 -18.58 55.85 -32.01
N ALA A 711 -18.51 55.32 -30.78
CA ALA A 711 -18.78 56.07 -29.55
C ALA A 711 -17.88 57.32 -29.37
N LYS A 712 -16.65 57.29 -29.89
CA LYS A 712 -15.70 58.42 -29.82
C LYS A 712 -15.87 59.41 -30.96
N LEU A 713 -16.36 58.97 -32.11
CA LEU A 713 -16.51 59.78 -33.30
C LEU A 713 -17.88 60.45 -33.42
N ASN A 714 -18.94 59.81 -32.91
CA ASN A 714 -20.31 60.28 -33.03
C ASN A 714 -20.80 60.89 -31.71
N GLU A 715 -21.45 62.04 -31.78
CA GLU A 715 -22.12 62.65 -30.62
C GLU A 715 -23.36 61.83 -30.23
N ASP A 716 -24.17 61.45 -31.21
CA ASP A 716 -25.32 60.59 -31.01
C ASP A 716 -24.88 59.13 -30.81
N LYS A 717 -25.00 58.63 -29.57
CA LYS A 717 -24.62 57.28 -29.19
C LYS A 717 -25.61 56.21 -29.66
N THR A 718 -26.80 56.57 -30.11
CA THR A 718 -27.77 55.61 -30.65
C THR A 718 -27.27 54.95 -31.96
N THR A 719 -26.34 55.59 -32.67
CA THR A 719 -25.69 55.07 -33.88
C THR A 719 -24.89 53.77 -33.65
N LEU A 720 -24.59 53.42 -32.39
CA LEU A 720 -23.88 52.19 -32.02
C LEU A 720 -24.81 50.97 -31.94
N LEU A 721 -26.12 51.23 -31.71
CA LEU A 721 -27.08 50.17 -31.41
C LEU A 721 -27.08 49.01 -32.47
N PRO A 722 -27.07 49.27 -33.79
CA PRO A 722 -27.01 48.20 -34.76
C PRO A 722 -25.74 47.35 -34.70
N THR A 723 -24.61 47.99 -34.35
CA THR A 723 -23.31 47.25 -34.17
C THR A 723 -23.33 46.39 -32.96
N LEU A 724 -23.89 46.86 -31.84
CA LEU A 724 -24.03 46.16 -30.58
C LEU A 724 -25.04 45.01 -30.72
N ASP A 725 -26.15 45.23 -31.43
CA ASP A 725 -27.16 44.21 -31.71
C ASP A 725 -26.57 43.06 -32.56
N SER A 726 -25.79 43.36 -33.58
CA SER A 726 -25.09 42.35 -34.36
C SER A 726 -24.08 41.55 -33.53
N LEU A 727 -23.33 42.23 -32.65
CA LEU A 727 -22.39 41.56 -31.76
C LEU A 727 -23.07 40.56 -30.80
N ILE A 728 -24.18 40.99 -30.19
CA ILE A 728 -24.93 40.16 -29.23
C ILE A 728 -25.59 38.95 -29.93
N LEU A 729 -26.12 39.19 -31.15
CA LEU A 729 -26.83 38.19 -31.93
C LEU A 729 -25.87 37.14 -32.56
N GLU A 730 -24.74 37.62 -33.14
CA GLU A 730 -23.81 36.76 -33.85
C GLU A 730 -22.88 35.99 -32.89
N TYR A 731 -22.60 36.50 -31.70
CA TYR A 731 -21.64 35.93 -30.75
C TYR A 731 -22.19 35.79 -29.32
N PRO A 732 -23.36 35.15 -29.11
CA PRO A 732 -23.95 35.02 -27.79
C PRO A 732 -23.03 34.25 -26.84
N GLY A 733 -22.90 34.73 -25.59
CA GLY A 733 -22.07 34.10 -24.58
C GLY A 733 -20.59 34.51 -24.59
N THR A 734 -20.11 35.34 -25.53
CA THR A 734 -18.76 35.92 -25.47
C THR A 734 -18.65 37.08 -24.49
N ASP A 735 -17.46 37.34 -23.98
CA ASP A 735 -17.18 38.50 -23.13
C ASP A 735 -17.43 39.80 -23.87
N GLU A 736 -17.15 39.83 -25.17
CA GLU A 736 -17.40 40.97 -26.02
C GLU A 736 -18.90 41.24 -26.20
N ALA A 737 -19.73 40.21 -26.38
CA ALA A 737 -21.19 40.34 -26.44
C ALA A 737 -21.77 40.84 -25.11
N ARG A 738 -21.26 40.35 -23.98
CA ARG A 738 -21.66 40.83 -22.64
C ARG A 738 -21.37 42.32 -22.48
N LYS A 739 -20.13 42.74 -22.80
CA LYS A 739 -19.75 44.17 -22.80
C LYS A 739 -20.59 44.97 -23.78
N GLY A 740 -20.93 44.41 -24.93
CA GLY A 740 -21.83 45.00 -25.89
C GLY A 740 -23.24 45.21 -25.34
N ALA A 741 -23.78 44.22 -24.61
CA ALA A 741 -25.09 44.32 -23.98
C ALA A 741 -25.09 45.38 -22.85
N GLU A 742 -24.03 45.48 -22.07
CA GLU A 742 -23.85 46.54 -21.07
C GLU A 742 -23.83 47.95 -21.71
N MET A 743 -23.05 48.09 -22.82
CA MET A 743 -23.03 49.36 -23.56
C MET A 743 -24.40 49.69 -24.17
N LYS A 744 -25.11 48.72 -24.74
CA LYS A 744 -26.49 48.93 -25.25
C LYS A 744 -27.42 49.37 -24.17
N LYS A 745 -27.38 48.72 -22.99
CA LYS A 745 -28.22 49.09 -21.83
C LYS A 745 -27.97 50.52 -21.37
N ILE A 746 -26.73 50.98 -21.32
CA ILE A 746 -26.37 52.35 -20.97
C ILE A 746 -26.95 53.38 -21.98
N ILE A 747 -26.95 53.03 -23.29
CA ILE A 747 -27.45 53.92 -24.35
C ILE A 747 -28.97 53.98 -24.34
N THR A 748 -29.69 52.88 -24.09
CA THR A 748 -31.15 52.79 -24.19
C THR A 748 -31.88 53.22 -22.92
N GLU A 749 -31.31 52.89 -21.74
CA GLU A 749 -31.94 53.11 -20.44
C GLU A 749 -31.34 54.31 -19.68
N GLY A 750 -30.27 54.90 -20.24
CA GLY A 750 -29.50 55.98 -19.58
C GLY A 750 -28.59 55.40 -18.48
N TYR A 751 -27.69 56.23 -17.97
CA TYR A 751 -26.95 55.90 -16.76
C TYR A 751 -27.99 55.84 -15.64
N SER A 752 -28.46 54.66 -15.29
CA SER A 752 -29.10 54.48 -14.03
C SER A 752 -28.01 54.66 -12.97
N THR A 753 -28.25 55.67 -12.11
CA THR A 753 -27.37 56.01 -10.96
C THR A 753 -27.09 54.85 -10.02
N ASN A 754 -27.65 53.68 -10.28
CA ASN A 754 -27.39 52.44 -9.52
C ASN A 754 -26.03 51.81 -9.78
N LEU A 755 -25.33 52.13 -10.87
CA LEU A 755 -23.91 51.68 -11.07
C LEU A 755 -22.92 52.67 -10.41
N ALA A 756 -23.29 53.95 -10.25
CA ALA A 756 -22.49 54.94 -9.52
C ALA A 756 -22.63 54.78 -7.98
N VAL A 757 -23.67 54.09 -7.52
CA VAL A 757 -23.91 53.79 -6.11
C VAL A 757 -23.06 52.62 -5.61
N ASP A 758 -22.60 51.73 -6.49
CA ASP A 758 -21.71 50.62 -6.07
C ASP A 758 -20.25 51.07 -5.86
N PHE A 759 -19.80 52.17 -6.44
CA PHE A 759 -18.49 52.77 -6.12
C PHE A 759 -18.48 53.60 -4.84
N ASN A 760 -19.67 53.97 -4.28
CA ASN A 760 -19.80 54.67 -2.99
C ASN A 760 -20.42 53.82 -1.88
N LYS A 761 -20.70 52.56 -2.09
CA LYS A 761 -20.95 51.62 -1.01
C LYS A 761 -19.65 51.46 -0.26
N LYS A 762 -19.60 52.02 0.98
CA LYS A 762 -18.53 51.66 1.93
C LYS A 762 -18.37 50.16 1.87
N SER A 763 -17.16 49.74 1.54
CA SER A 763 -16.77 48.32 1.61
C SER A 763 -17.34 47.71 2.89
N ILE A 764 -17.89 46.52 2.80
CA ILE A 764 -18.30 45.75 4.00
C ILE A 764 -17.10 45.45 4.91
N TYR A 765 -15.88 45.54 4.37
CA TYR A 765 -14.62 45.41 5.08
C TYR A 765 -14.14 46.79 5.55
N LYS A 766 -13.44 46.81 6.69
CA LYS A 766 -12.93 48.04 7.33
C LYS A 766 -11.41 47.94 7.48
N TYR A 767 -10.70 49.03 7.15
CA TYR A 767 -9.30 49.14 7.50
C TYR A 767 -9.18 49.52 8.99
N GLU A 768 -8.34 48.75 9.73
CA GLU A 768 -8.14 48.93 11.18
C GLU A 768 -6.63 48.90 11.47
N GLU A 769 -6.14 49.98 12.06
CA GLU A 769 -4.75 50.06 12.49
C GLU A 769 -4.53 49.38 13.85
N ASN A 770 -3.37 48.80 14.05
CA ASN A 770 -2.92 48.24 15.34
C ASN A 770 -3.79 47.09 15.90
N VAL A 771 -4.42 46.32 15.02
CA VAL A 771 -5.16 45.11 15.37
C VAL A 771 -4.39 43.85 14.99
N PRO A 772 -4.69 42.66 15.59
CA PRO A 772 -4.11 41.40 15.17
C PRO A 772 -4.58 40.95 13.78
N TYR A 773 -3.65 40.43 13.00
CA TYR A 773 -3.89 39.93 11.65
C TYR A 773 -3.74 38.43 11.56
N GLN A 774 -4.33 37.85 10.55
CA GLN A 774 -4.13 36.46 10.15
C GLN A 774 -3.82 36.42 8.66
N VAL A 775 -3.14 35.38 8.22
CA VAL A 775 -2.86 35.14 6.80
C VAL A 775 -3.73 33.98 6.33
N ILE A 776 -4.42 34.14 5.22
CA ILE A 776 -5.23 33.10 4.57
C ILE A 776 -4.52 32.70 3.29
N ILE A 777 -4.35 31.39 3.13
CA ILE A 777 -3.78 30.78 1.94
C ILE A 777 -4.89 29.96 1.28
N PHE A 778 -5.18 30.26 0.03
CA PHE A 778 -6.15 29.57 -0.82
C PHE A 778 -5.39 28.65 -1.78
N PRO A 779 -5.17 27.36 -1.45
CA PRO A 779 -4.52 26.43 -2.34
C PRO A 779 -5.41 26.09 -3.54
N ASP A 780 -4.84 25.43 -4.54
CA ASP A 780 -5.62 24.83 -5.62
C ASP A 780 -6.61 23.80 -5.05
N LYS A 781 -7.81 23.69 -5.65
CA LYS A 781 -8.86 22.74 -5.20
C LYS A 781 -8.43 21.28 -5.15
N ALA A 782 -7.42 20.91 -5.93
CA ALA A 782 -6.84 19.56 -5.93
C ALA A 782 -5.99 19.25 -4.67
N ILE A 783 -5.66 20.25 -3.85
CA ILE A 783 -4.77 20.08 -2.69
C ILE A 783 -5.60 19.85 -1.43
N THR A 784 -5.39 18.71 -0.81
CA THR A 784 -6.08 18.39 0.46
C THR A 784 -5.61 19.29 1.60
N SER A 785 -6.51 19.57 2.53
CA SER A 785 -6.25 20.39 3.73
C SER A 785 -5.00 19.93 4.50
N ASN A 786 -4.79 18.63 4.63
CA ASN A 786 -3.66 18.07 5.38
C ASN A 786 -2.33 18.31 4.66
N VAL A 787 -2.27 18.09 3.34
CA VAL A 787 -1.07 18.36 2.54
C VAL A 787 -0.73 19.86 2.63
N GLY A 788 -1.69 20.73 2.42
CA GLY A 788 -1.49 22.18 2.49
C GLY A 788 -1.01 22.63 3.87
N LYS A 789 -1.64 22.15 4.96
CA LYS A 789 -1.21 22.46 6.33
C LYS A 789 0.22 22.02 6.62
N THR A 790 0.58 20.82 6.19
CA THR A 790 1.94 20.29 6.38
C THR A 790 2.97 21.19 5.71
N ARG A 791 2.72 21.59 4.45
CA ARG A 791 3.63 22.47 3.71
C ARG A 791 3.76 23.86 4.37
N VAL A 792 2.65 24.44 4.82
CA VAL A 792 2.66 25.70 5.54
C VAL A 792 3.37 25.58 6.90
N ALA A 793 3.20 24.47 7.61
CA ALA A 793 3.89 24.23 8.87
C ALA A 793 5.41 24.05 8.68
N GLU A 794 5.84 23.37 7.60
CA GLU A 794 7.25 23.28 7.22
C GLU A 794 7.84 24.66 6.92
N PHE A 795 7.14 25.48 6.12
CA PHE A 795 7.54 26.85 5.85
C PHE A 795 7.64 27.69 7.13
N ASN A 796 6.64 27.61 8.02
CA ASN A 796 6.66 28.32 9.30
C ASN A 796 7.85 27.91 10.17
N LYS A 797 8.17 26.60 10.21
CA LYS A 797 9.31 26.08 10.95
C LYS A 797 10.65 26.60 10.41
N GLU A 798 10.78 26.67 9.10
CA GLU A 798 12.01 27.07 8.45
C GLU A 798 12.27 28.58 8.51
N PHE A 799 11.24 29.39 8.21
CA PHE A 799 11.41 30.85 8.06
C PHE A 799 10.92 31.66 9.26
N PHE A 800 9.97 31.12 10.05
CA PHE A 800 9.31 31.79 11.17
C PHE A 800 9.31 30.95 12.47
N GLY A 801 10.29 30.07 12.65
CA GLY A 801 10.38 29.15 13.77
C GLY A 801 10.39 29.82 15.16
N ARG A 802 10.82 31.07 15.25
CA ARG A 802 10.81 31.87 16.50
C ARG A 802 9.42 32.44 16.84
N SER A 803 8.56 32.64 15.85
CA SER A 803 7.27 33.32 16.00
C SER A 803 6.14 32.38 16.47
N LYS A 804 6.37 31.07 16.55
CA LYS A 804 5.41 30.03 16.99
C LYS A 804 4.03 30.13 16.35
N LEU A 805 3.97 30.43 15.04
CA LEU A 805 2.73 30.67 14.30
C LEU A 805 1.86 29.41 14.26
N ALA A 806 0.61 29.53 14.70
CA ALA A 806 -0.35 28.44 14.66
C ALA A 806 -1.02 28.34 13.29
N THR A 807 -1.21 27.13 12.77
CA THR A 807 -1.90 26.87 11.51
C THR A 807 -3.21 26.12 11.75
N SER A 808 -4.27 26.58 11.09
CA SER A 808 -5.57 25.92 11.07
C SER A 808 -6.10 25.85 9.64
N SER A 809 -7.11 25.05 9.39
CA SER A 809 -7.80 25.03 8.10
C SER A 809 -9.29 25.22 8.31
N LYS A 810 -9.94 25.84 7.32
CA LYS A 810 -11.39 25.98 7.23
C LYS A 810 -11.82 25.72 5.80
N VAL A 811 -13.10 25.50 5.62
CA VAL A 811 -13.71 25.42 4.29
C VAL A 811 -14.27 26.76 3.89
N PHE A 812 -14.13 27.11 2.62
CA PHE A 812 -14.54 28.38 2.04
C PHE A 812 -15.27 28.15 0.70
N GLY A 813 -16.15 29.09 0.31
CA GLY A 813 -16.97 29.01 -0.89
C GLY A 813 -18.43 28.64 -0.59
N GLU A 814 -19.38 29.11 -1.39
CA GLU A 814 -20.83 28.88 -1.21
C GLU A 814 -21.20 27.38 -1.17
N LYS A 815 -20.39 26.55 -1.83
CA LYS A 815 -20.54 25.06 -1.84
C LYS A 815 -19.61 24.36 -0.86
N ASN A 816 -18.88 25.10 -0.01
CA ASN A 816 -17.86 24.55 0.88
C ASN A 816 -16.83 23.65 0.17
N ASP A 817 -16.46 24.01 -1.08
CA ASP A 817 -15.68 23.18 -1.98
C ASP A 817 -14.18 23.53 -2.02
N GLN A 818 -13.75 24.56 -1.26
CA GLN A 818 -12.36 24.96 -1.20
C GLN A 818 -11.82 24.93 0.24
N SER A 819 -10.79 24.15 0.48
CA SER A 819 -10.08 24.16 1.76
C SER A 819 -9.09 25.33 1.80
N VAL A 820 -9.16 26.17 2.82
CA VAL A 820 -8.24 27.29 3.03
C VAL A 820 -7.43 27.09 4.30
N ILE A 821 -6.18 27.57 4.28
CA ILE A 821 -5.26 27.44 5.41
C ILE A 821 -5.12 28.83 6.04
N ILE A 822 -5.28 28.90 7.34
CA ILE A 822 -5.20 30.13 8.11
C ILE A 822 -3.98 30.05 9.03
N VAL A 823 -3.07 30.99 8.88
CA VAL A 823 -1.93 31.17 9.78
C VAL A 823 -2.28 32.29 10.75
N LYS A 824 -2.18 32.02 12.04
CA LYS A 824 -2.63 32.89 13.13
C LYS A 824 -1.45 33.51 13.88
N ASP A 825 -1.78 34.41 14.77
CA ASP A 825 -0.89 34.98 15.78
C ASP A 825 0.09 36.04 15.26
N PHE A 826 -0.29 36.81 14.21
CA PHE A 826 0.40 38.06 13.82
C PHE A 826 -0.16 39.21 14.64
N LYS A 827 0.72 39.94 15.31
CA LYS A 827 0.31 41.05 16.20
C LYS A 827 0.05 42.32 15.43
N THR A 828 0.68 42.51 14.29
CA THR A 828 0.60 43.71 13.47
C THR A 828 0.42 43.37 12.00
N GLU A 829 -0.07 44.33 11.23
CA GLU A 829 -0.14 44.22 9.78
C GLU A 829 1.22 43.94 9.14
N ASN A 830 2.26 44.65 9.59
CA ASN A 830 3.62 44.51 9.04
C ASN A 830 4.14 43.08 9.19
N GLU A 831 3.90 42.40 10.33
CA GLU A 831 4.30 40.99 10.51
C GLU A 831 3.58 40.08 9.53
N ALA A 832 2.30 40.29 9.29
CA ALA A 832 1.52 39.52 8.33
C ALA A 832 1.93 39.81 6.88
N ALA A 833 2.21 41.06 6.53
CA ALA A 833 2.73 41.46 5.22
C ALA A 833 4.11 40.87 4.94
N GLU A 834 5.03 40.89 5.92
CA GLU A 834 6.35 40.26 5.81
C GLU A 834 6.25 38.76 5.57
N TYR A 835 5.34 38.10 6.30
CA TYR A 835 5.06 36.69 6.08
C TYR A 835 4.57 36.42 4.65
N VAL A 836 3.60 37.19 4.15
CA VAL A 836 3.07 37.04 2.78
C VAL A 836 4.16 37.31 1.73
N SER A 837 4.98 38.33 1.93
CA SER A 837 6.13 38.61 1.05
C SER A 837 7.12 37.46 1.02
N SER A 838 7.49 36.91 2.18
CA SER A 838 8.40 35.77 2.30
C SER A 838 7.83 34.51 1.66
N PHE A 839 6.56 34.24 1.88
CA PHE A 839 5.85 33.11 1.28
C PHE A 839 5.80 33.23 -0.26
N LYS A 840 5.50 34.42 -0.79
CA LYS A 840 5.47 34.68 -2.24
C LYS A 840 6.85 34.46 -2.89
N LYS A 841 7.95 34.82 -2.22
CA LYS A 841 9.31 34.62 -2.71
C LYS A 841 9.73 33.16 -2.75
N THR A 842 9.30 32.36 -1.77
CA THR A 842 9.70 30.95 -1.61
C THR A 842 8.67 29.98 -2.18
N LYS A 843 7.55 30.45 -2.65
CA LYS A 843 6.41 29.69 -3.16
C LYS A 843 6.78 28.64 -4.22
N LYS A 844 7.79 28.90 -5.04
CA LYS A 844 8.30 27.95 -6.05
C LYS A 844 8.84 26.65 -5.45
N HIS A 845 9.30 26.69 -4.21
CA HIS A 845 9.82 25.54 -3.47
C HIS A 845 8.73 24.77 -2.74
N LEU A 846 7.55 25.36 -2.59
CA LEU A 846 6.36 24.74 -2.02
C LEU A 846 5.54 24.12 -3.15
N LEU A 847 6.02 23.03 -3.75
CA LEU A 847 5.49 22.39 -4.97
C LEU A 847 3.95 22.36 -5.05
N ASP A 848 3.30 22.04 -3.95
CA ASP A 848 1.84 21.92 -3.87
C ASP A 848 1.13 23.27 -3.73
N LEU A 849 1.83 24.35 -3.36
CA LEU A 849 1.28 25.67 -3.08
C LEU A 849 1.76 26.77 -4.04
N ASN A 850 2.43 26.40 -5.14
CA ASN A 850 2.98 27.36 -6.11
C ASN A 850 1.95 28.28 -6.77
N LYS A 851 0.69 27.84 -6.89
CA LYS A 851 -0.45 28.57 -7.45
C LYS A 851 -1.39 29.13 -6.37
N ALA A 852 -1.11 28.91 -5.09
CA ALA A 852 -1.99 29.37 -4.03
C ALA A 852 -2.09 30.88 -3.99
N LYS A 853 -3.31 31.42 -3.85
CA LYS A 853 -3.51 32.81 -3.48
C LYS A 853 -3.25 33.00 -1.99
N ILE A 854 -2.68 34.16 -1.63
CA ILE A 854 -2.36 34.44 -0.23
C ILE A 854 -2.64 35.91 0.06
N VAL A 855 -3.41 36.18 1.10
CA VAL A 855 -3.78 37.52 1.60
C VAL A 855 -3.67 37.54 3.13
N TYR A 856 -3.46 38.72 3.70
CA TYR A 856 -3.56 38.91 5.15
C TYR A 856 -4.80 39.75 5.48
N ILE A 857 -5.38 39.55 6.64
CA ILE A 857 -6.71 40.05 7.00
C ILE A 857 -6.81 40.30 8.51
N SER A 858 -7.48 41.37 8.93
CA SER A 858 -7.80 41.60 10.33
C SER A 858 -8.83 40.58 10.84
N LEU A 859 -8.88 40.32 12.16
CA LEU A 859 -9.81 39.37 12.75
C LEU A 859 -11.28 39.64 12.45
N GLU A 860 -11.67 40.92 12.43
CA GLU A 860 -13.05 41.33 12.17
C GLU A 860 -13.42 41.12 10.70
N ASN A 861 -12.52 41.53 9.79
CA ASN A 861 -12.70 41.30 8.37
C ASN A 861 -12.69 39.83 8.01
N LEU A 862 -11.90 39.00 8.73
CA LEU A 862 -11.90 37.54 8.57
C LEU A 862 -13.27 36.94 8.88
N LYS A 863 -13.90 37.38 9.97
CA LYS A 863 -15.26 36.95 10.33
C LYS A 863 -16.26 37.33 9.22
N THR A 864 -16.23 38.59 8.77
CA THR A 864 -17.06 39.09 7.68
C THR A 864 -16.83 38.30 6.38
N LEU A 865 -15.58 37.96 6.07
CA LEU A 865 -15.25 37.18 4.87
C LEU A 865 -15.84 35.75 4.92
N PHE A 866 -15.79 35.07 6.06
CA PHE A 866 -16.40 33.74 6.22
C PHE A 866 -17.93 33.77 6.30
N GLU A 867 -18.52 34.84 6.81
CA GLU A 867 -19.99 35.03 6.84
C GLU A 867 -20.56 35.35 5.46
N THR A 868 -19.87 36.16 4.68
CA THR A 868 -20.38 36.67 3.40
C THR A 868 -19.88 35.84 2.19
N GLN A 869 -18.81 35.06 2.35
CA GLN A 869 -18.14 34.27 1.30
C GLN A 869 -17.68 35.12 0.08
N LYS A 870 -17.51 36.40 0.21
CA LYS A 870 -17.25 37.39 -0.87
C LYS A 870 -15.75 37.70 -0.98
N LEU A 871 -14.95 36.71 -1.42
CA LEU A 871 -13.50 36.88 -1.59
C LEU A 871 -13.15 37.99 -2.58
N ALA A 872 -13.85 38.07 -3.71
CA ALA A 872 -13.59 39.09 -4.72
C ALA A 872 -13.77 40.54 -4.20
N GLU A 873 -14.75 40.79 -3.33
CA GLU A 873 -14.95 42.10 -2.68
C GLU A 873 -13.82 42.39 -1.67
N TYR A 874 -13.31 41.34 -0.99
CA TYR A 874 -12.16 41.50 -0.10
C TYR A 874 -10.85 41.73 -0.89
N GLU A 875 -10.64 41.07 -2.02
CA GLU A 875 -9.47 41.32 -2.89
C GLU A 875 -9.44 42.80 -3.37
N LEU A 876 -10.56 43.36 -3.79
CA LEU A 876 -10.65 44.77 -4.17
C LEU A 876 -10.32 45.68 -2.99
N PHE A 877 -10.89 45.39 -1.81
CA PHE A 877 -10.58 46.14 -0.60
C PHE A 877 -9.09 46.01 -0.21
N PHE A 878 -8.51 44.78 -0.35
CA PHE A 878 -7.11 44.52 -0.05
C PHE A 878 -6.18 45.35 -0.96
N ASP A 879 -6.46 45.36 -2.27
CA ASP A 879 -5.67 46.14 -3.24
C ASP A 879 -5.78 47.66 -3.06
N GLU A 880 -6.86 48.13 -2.44
CA GLU A 880 -7.09 49.59 -2.17
C GLU A 880 -6.40 50.07 -0.89
N TYR A 881 -6.34 49.22 0.16
CA TYR A 881 -5.91 49.65 1.50
C TYR A 881 -4.58 49.04 1.96
N TYR A 882 -4.09 47.96 1.32
CA TYR A 882 -2.87 47.27 1.68
C TYR A 882 -1.86 47.19 0.51
#